data_309441361902dcb1c9a970bc317d8fbe
#
_entry.id   309441361902dcb1c9a970bc317d8fbe
#
_cell.length_a   1.000
_cell.length_b   1.000
_cell.length_c   1.000
_cell.angle_alpha   90.00
_cell.angle_beta   90.00
_cell.angle_gamma   90.00
#
_symmetry.space_group_name_H-M   'P 1'
#
loop_
_entity.id
_entity.type
_entity.pdbx_description
1 polymer ?
#
loop_
_entity_poly.entity_id
_entity_poly.type
_entity_poly.pdbx_seq_one_letter_code
_entity_poly.pdbx_strand_id
1 'polypeptide(L)'
;MLSEEVRQAIRRELAAAGFPPVRSSPGSPTVHESFAAYRGWLHRVLVAPMKARSADKPWAAEAAAFADAAMEALYCQRFVTDGAAALAGRARKLLTAGADDPVVLWLVVDILSKEKDDVSEARAQGAKAREAFLRGDTSKVLGMLLSLQQARLIRTGSALERDGAALKAAEYLAASLKEPGTWTAVEAPIYITTLRSIFPGGLRRSNKDLFQPLFHPDRFPEWARETLTGSWEVDLAWDGRGNDWAPKVTKEGWIQFGEHLTKAEKHLTKAWKLEPSQPFAATGMIAVAMAGYSSDSGRDWFDRATAARLDYMPAWHAMSWASRPRWGGRKETMRALALAALETGRFDTDIPFFLVAGLDGLRQELRGSEACRDLYRQPAVAVALQAMCQGYAGAVPGELSHWAWWRALGGWLSGRLEDTCTALTETGTRPIPGEVRSRLADLMSDEILLRGEAALDKAGHTAAWQTAVEAHGKMDFPAELGVLDKLMDIPAEAKPLIDRQRRLIGMETNLAAGEWVKLSADPSLSDWLRLDGAWVGQADGNALITGDGDRALMVHLARIGPAFEARGTIQSTHPENPRFCAGIAFGHHSLDSKPGQWVTAEIVWSKQGKSAMINRSYYNTGILDKATVADFSKPVPWTLKLQDDRLTWTLGGGFICENEFLGRDGNLKGHYTTTSDGRVGFCTRVTPMGSSMIYSPIEIRRLK
;
A
#
# COMPACT_ATOMS: atom_id res chain seq x y z
N MET A 1 -11.32 -23.53 -12.06
CA MET A 1 -10.46 -23.50 -13.29
C MET A 1 -10.98 -22.44 -14.25
N LEU A 2 -10.10 -21.78 -15.01
CA LEU A 2 -10.52 -20.83 -16.05
C LEU A 2 -11.31 -21.57 -17.15
N SER A 3 -12.41 -20.97 -17.63
CA SER A 3 -13.11 -21.47 -18.82
C SER A 3 -12.24 -21.34 -20.07
N GLU A 4 -12.49 -22.18 -21.07
CA GLU A 4 -11.75 -22.12 -22.34
C GLU A 4 -11.97 -20.78 -23.06
N GLU A 5 -13.17 -20.22 -22.98
CA GLU A 5 -13.50 -18.90 -23.54
C GLU A 5 -12.62 -17.78 -22.93
N VAL A 6 -12.47 -17.77 -21.60
CA VAL A 6 -11.60 -16.82 -20.91
C VAL A 6 -10.14 -17.00 -21.34
N ARG A 7 -9.66 -18.25 -21.40
CA ARG A 7 -8.30 -18.54 -21.88
C ARG A 7 -8.06 -18.03 -23.28
N GLN A 8 -9.00 -18.27 -24.18
CA GLN A 8 -8.89 -17.81 -25.58
C GLN A 8 -8.91 -16.28 -25.69
N ALA A 9 -9.74 -15.59 -24.88
CA ALA A 9 -9.75 -14.14 -24.82
C ALA A 9 -8.40 -13.59 -24.36
N ILE A 10 -7.83 -14.16 -23.30
CA ILE A 10 -6.50 -13.77 -22.79
C ILE A 10 -5.42 -14.05 -23.85
N ARG A 11 -5.40 -15.22 -24.46
CA ARG A 11 -4.40 -15.59 -25.47
C ARG A 11 -4.40 -14.70 -26.69
N ARG A 12 -5.59 -14.20 -27.11
CA ARG A 12 -5.67 -13.19 -28.18
C ARG A 12 -4.97 -11.88 -27.79
N GLU A 13 -5.17 -11.42 -26.55
CA GLU A 13 -4.48 -10.21 -26.05
C GLU A 13 -2.96 -10.41 -25.94
N LEU A 14 -2.52 -11.58 -25.46
CA LEU A 14 -1.10 -11.92 -25.41
C LEU A 14 -0.47 -11.94 -26.80
N ALA A 15 -1.12 -12.55 -27.77
CA ALA A 15 -0.66 -12.61 -29.15
C ALA A 15 -0.58 -11.20 -29.80
N ALA A 16 -1.62 -10.37 -29.58
CA ALA A 16 -1.64 -8.99 -30.09
C ALA A 16 -0.51 -8.12 -29.49
N ALA A 17 -0.12 -8.38 -28.24
CA ALA A 17 1.01 -7.71 -27.59
C ALA A 17 2.40 -8.29 -27.97
N GLY A 18 2.43 -9.40 -28.70
CA GLY A 18 3.65 -10.15 -28.97
C GLY A 18 4.24 -10.77 -27.67
N PHE A 19 3.40 -11.11 -26.72
CA PHE A 19 3.79 -11.66 -25.42
C PHE A 19 3.44 -13.16 -25.37
N PRO A 20 4.40 -14.09 -25.54
CA PRO A 20 4.12 -15.51 -25.47
C PRO A 20 3.62 -15.92 -24.06
N PRO A 21 2.79 -16.97 -23.96
CA PRO A 21 2.38 -17.51 -22.69
C PRO A 21 3.59 -17.87 -21.80
N VAL A 22 3.43 -17.65 -20.49
CA VAL A 22 4.46 -18.03 -19.51
C VAL A 22 4.38 -19.54 -19.27
N ARG A 23 5.51 -20.21 -19.34
CA ARG A 23 5.63 -21.65 -19.14
C ARG A 23 6.36 -21.95 -17.85
N SER A 24 5.86 -22.91 -17.09
CA SER A 24 6.59 -23.51 -15.98
C SER A 24 7.28 -24.80 -16.44
N SER A 25 8.46 -25.08 -15.90
CA SER A 25 9.05 -26.40 -16.06
C SER A 25 8.26 -27.42 -15.24
N PRO A 26 8.01 -28.64 -15.78
CA PRO A 26 7.48 -29.72 -14.97
C PRO A 26 8.39 -29.95 -13.75
N GLY A 27 7.79 -30.05 -12.56
CA GLY A 27 8.55 -30.27 -11.32
C GLY A 27 9.21 -29.02 -10.72
N SER A 28 8.95 -27.80 -11.26
CA SER A 28 9.37 -26.55 -10.57
C SER A 28 8.79 -26.52 -9.17
N PRO A 29 9.61 -26.26 -8.12
CA PRO A 29 9.11 -26.13 -6.75
C PRO A 29 8.12 -24.97 -6.66
N THR A 30 7.09 -25.17 -5.86
CA THR A 30 6.09 -24.14 -5.56
C THR A 30 6.53 -23.30 -4.37
N VAL A 31 5.87 -22.14 -4.18
CA VAL A 31 6.00 -21.35 -2.94
C VAL A 31 5.69 -22.22 -1.73
N HIS A 32 4.74 -23.14 -1.84
CA HIS A 32 4.40 -24.07 -0.76
C HIS A 32 5.61 -24.89 -0.28
N GLU A 33 6.40 -25.45 -1.20
CA GLU A 33 7.62 -26.17 -0.87
C GLU A 33 8.70 -25.25 -0.28
N SER A 34 8.80 -24.02 -0.81
CA SER A 34 9.71 -23.00 -0.25
C SER A 34 9.30 -22.57 1.15
N PHE A 35 8.00 -22.42 1.41
CA PHE A 35 7.48 -22.17 2.75
C PHE A 35 7.69 -23.36 3.69
N ALA A 36 7.57 -24.59 3.21
CA ALA A 36 7.88 -25.77 4.00
C ALA A 36 9.34 -25.77 4.44
N ALA A 37 10.29 -25.44 3.54
CA ALA A 37 11.70 -25.29 3.88
C ALA A 37 11.93 -24.15 4.90
N TYR A 38 11.28 -23.01 4.72
CA TYR A 38 11.37 -21.89 5.64
C TYR A 38 10.80 -22.23 7.03
N ARG A 39 9.64 -22.86 7.10
CA ARG A 39 9.05 -23.37 8.35
C ARG A 39 9.98 -24.37 9.04
N GLY A 40 10.53 -25.32 8.30
CA GLY A 40 11.48 -26.31 8.81
C GLY A 40 12.70 -25.63 9.44
N TRP A 41 13.24 -24.62 8.78
CA TRP A 41 14.34 -23.81 9.29
C TRP A 41 13.96 -23.06 10.58
N LEU A 42 12.85 -22.33 10.60
CA LEU A 42 12.36 -21.60 11.80
C LEU A 42 12.05 -22.57 12.94
N HIS A 43 11.45 -23.72 12.64
CA HIS A 43 11.21 -24.76 13.64
C HIS A 43 12.51 -25.21 14.30
N ARG A 44 13.53 -25.52 13.50
CA ARG A 44 14.83 -25.94 13.98
C ARG A 44 15.55 -24.85 14.80
N VAL A 45 15.51 -23.60 14.34
CA VAL A 45 16.29 -22.51 14.94
C VAL A 45 15.57 -21.88 16.15
N LEU A 46 14.23 -21.84 16.16
CA LEU A 46 13.44 -21.12 17.16
C LEU A 46 12.47 -22.01 17.95
N VAL A 47 11.63 -22.80 17.25
CA VAL A 47 10.52 -23.50 17.91
C VAL A 47 11.02 -24.68 18.75
N ALA A 48 11.92 -25.51 18.25
CA ALA A 48 12.46 -26.64 19.00
C ALA A 48 13.25 -26.18 20.24
N PRO A 49 14.14 -25.16 20.18
CA PRO A 49 14.76 -24.60 21.37
C PRO A 49 13.75 -23.99 22.37
N MET A 50 12.68 -23.33 21.88
CA MET A 50 11.61 -22.81 22.74
C MET A 50 10.91 -23.95 23.49
N LYS A 51 10.51 -25.04 22.80
CA LYS A 51 9.90 -26.21 23.45
C LYS A 51 10.78 -26.80 24.56
N ALA A 52 12.10 -26.85 24.33
CA ALA A 52 13.05 -27.32 25.33
C ALA A 52 13.14 -26.39 26.55
N ARG A 53 13.23 -25.06 26.34
CA ARG A 53 13.33 -24.08 27.44
C ARG A 53 12.06 -23.98 28.29
N SER A 54 10.91 -24.25 27.69
CA SER A 54 9.61 -24.11 28.36
C SER A 54 9.02 -25.43 28.89
N ALA A 55 9.74 -26.51 28.79
CA ALA A 55 9.21 -27.86 29.08
C ALA A 55 8.62 -28.01 30.52
N ASP A 56 9.11 -27.24 31.46
CA ASP A 56 8.67 -27.23 32.88
C ASP A 56 7.52 -26.24 33.15
N LYS A 57 7.10 -25.47 32.16
CA LYS A 57 6.10 -24.41 32.33
C LYS A 57 4.67 -24.97 32.24
N PRO A 58 3.69 -24.45 33.01
CA PRO A 58 2.32 -24.93 32.98
C PRO A 58 1.64 -24.71 31.61
N TRP A 59 2.12 -23.79 30.83
CA TRP A 59 1.62 -23.47 29.47
C TRP A 59 2.39 -24.17 28.34
N ALA A 60 3.42 -24.99 28.63
CA ALA A 60 4.32 -25.59 27.65
C ALA A 60 3.62 -26.38 26.54
N ALA A 61 2.69 -27.26 26.91
CA ALA A 61 1.97 -28.11 25.95
C ALA A 61 1.12 -27.27 24.98
N GLU A 62 0.40 -26.26 25.50
CA GLU A 62 -0.42 -25.37 24.67
C GLU A 62 0.46 -24.45 23.81
N ALA A 63 1.57 -23.95 24.34
CA ALA A 63 2.51 -23.15 23.56
C ALA A 63 3.15 -23.94 22.41
N ALA A 64 3.50 -25.21 22.64
CA ALA A 64 4.01 -26.07 21.59
C ALA A 64 2.98 -26.32 20.47
N ALA A 65 1.75 -26.64 20.84
CA ALA A 65 0.66 -26.86 19.90
C ALA A 65 0.24 -25.56 19.18
N PHE A 66 0.27 -24.42 19.88
CA PHE A 66 0.03 -23.11 19.28
C PHE A 66 1.13 -22.74 18.29
N ALA A 67 2.41 -22.95 18.64
CA ALA A 67 3.52 -22.64 17.77
C ALA A 67 3.44 -23.41 16.44
N ASP A 68 3.14 -24.71 16.48
CA ASP A 68 2.99 -25.52 15.28
C ASP A 68 1.82 -25.03 14.42
N ALA A 69 0.67 -24.72 15.02
CA ALA A 69 -0.49 -24.18 14.31
C ALA A 69 -0.26 -22.75 13.75
N ALA A 70 0.40 -21.90 14.53
CA ALA A 70 0.74 -20.54 14.09
C ALA A 70 1.76 -20.55 12.94
N MET A 71 2.78 -21.40 13.01
CA MET A 71 3.75 -21.58 11.94
C MET A 71 3.10 -22.08 10.65
N GLU A 72 2.13 -23.01 10.76
CA GLU A 72 1.35 -23.46 9.61
C GLU A 72 0.52 -22.31 9.04
N ALA A 73 -0.24 -21.59 9.85
CA ALA A 73 -1.10 -20.50 9.41
C ALA A 73 -0.32 -19.31 8.81
N LEU A 74 0.88 -18.98 9.34
CA LEU A 74 1.70 -17.85 8.90
C LEU A 74 2.48 -18.16 7.62
N TYR A 75 2.91 -19.41 7.43
CA TYR A 75 3.82 -19.84 6.37
C TYR A 75 3.28 -21.01 5.52
N CYS A 76 2.00 -21.33 5.64
CA CYS A 76 1.24 -22.07 4.63
C CYS A 76 0.63 -21.10 3.65
N GLN A 77 0.55 -21.53 2.42
CA GLN A 77 -0.19 -20.74 1.44
C GLN A 77 -1.63 -20.59 1.85
N ARG A 78 -2.04 -19.33 1.86
CA ARG A 78 -3.38 -18.79 1.82
C ARG A 78 -4.28 -19.01 3.02
N PHE A 79 -4.55 -17.88 3.58
CA PHE A 79 -5.88 -17.44 3.97
C PHE A 79 -6.63 -18.41 4.86
N VAL A 80 -6.16 -18.53 6.08
CA VAL A 80 -6.94 -19.17 7.14
C VAL A 80 -7.70 -18.07 7.88
N THR A 81 -8.63 -17.37 7.22
CA THR A 81 -9.42 -16.29 7.85
C THR A 81 -10.23 -16.80 9.03
N ASP A 82 -10.88 -17.95 8.90
CA ASP A 82 -11.62 -18.57 10.03
C ASP A 82 -10.66 -19.15 11.09
N GLY A 83 -9.45 -19.54 10.70
CA GLY A 83 -8.40 -19.98 11.61
C GLY A 83 -7.73 -18.82 12.38
N ALA A 84 -7.69 -17.61 11.84
CA ALA A 84 -7.04 -16.48 12.48
C ALA A 84 -7.72 -16.09 13.80
N ALA A 85 -9.05 -16.01 13.85
CA ALA A 85 -9.80 -15.72 15.06
C ALA A 85 -9.64 -16.82 16.13
N ALA A 86 -9.66 -18.09 15.73
CA ALA A 86 -9.43 -19.21 16.63
C ALA A 86 -8.02 -19.19 17.21
N LEU A 87 -7.00 -18.93 16.37
CA LEU A 87 -5.61 -18.80 16.80
C LEU A 87 -5.40 -17.57 17.70
N ALA A 88 -6.06 -16.45 17.42
CA ALA A 88 -6.02 -15.26 18.28
C ALA A 88 -6.63 -15.54 19.65
N GLY A 89 -7.72 -16.32 19.71
CA GLY A 89 -8.28 -16.81 20.97
C GLY A 89 -7.29 -17.67 21.77
N ARG A 90 -6.57 -18.58 21.12
CA ARG A 90 -5.50 -19.38 21.74
C ARG A 90 -4.32 -18.53 22.22
N ALA A 91 -3.91 -17.55 21.38
CA ALA A 91 -2.86 -16.59 21.75
C ALA A 91 -3.19 -15.85 23.06
N ARG A 92 -4.43 -15.35 23.21
CA ARG A 92 -4.88 -14.67 24.43
C ARG A 92 -4.93 -15.60 25.64
N LYS A 93 -5.32 -16.86 25.47
CA LYS A 93 -5.25 -17.87 26.55
C LYS A 93 -3.83 -18.08 27.03
N LEU A 94 -2.85 -18.17 26.11
CA LEU A 94 -1.43 -18.29 26.47
C LEU A 94 -0.94 -17.08 27.27
N LEU A 95 -1.32 -15.87 26.84
CA LEU A 95 -0.97 -14.64 27.59
C LEU A 95 -1.57 -14.64 28.98
N THR A 96 -2.82 -15.08 29.14
CA THR A 96 -3.50 -15.20 30.45
C THR A 96 -2.84 -16.25 31.32
N ALA A 97 -2.32 -17.34 30.74
CA ALA A 97 -1.56 -18.38 31.44
C ALA A 97 -0.12 -17.94 31.81
N GLY A 98 0.27 -16.71 31.44
CA GLY A 98 1.58 -16.16 31.80
C GLY A 98 2.71 -16.61 30.87
N ALA A 99 2.41 -17.00 29.62
CA ALA A 99 3.46 -17.34 28.68
C ALA A 99 4.35 -16.13 28.36
N ASP A 100 5.65 -16.27 28.63
CA ASP A 100 6.65 -15.20 28.58
C ASP A 100 7.87 -15.54 27.71
N ASP A 101 7.89 -16.73 27.05
CA ASP A 101 8.96 -17.06 26.09
C ASP A 101 8.91 -16.14 24.88
N PRO A 102 10.02 -15.51 24.45
CA PRO A 102 10.02 -14.53 23.38
C PRO A 102 9.62 -15.10 22.01
N VAL A 103 9.78 -16.40 21.75
CA VAL A 103 9.30 -17.05 20.51
C VAL A 103 7.79 -17.20 20.54
N VAL A 104 7.21 -17.57 21.67
CA VAL A 104 5.74 -17.63 21.84
C VAL A 104 5.15 -16.25 21.64
N LEU A 105 5.71 -15.23 22.30
CA LEU A 105 5.25 -13.85 22.21
C LEU A 105 5.37 -13.31 20.77
N TRP A 106 6.45 -13.62 20.04
CA TRP A 106 6.59 -13.27 18.62
C TRP A 106 5.46 -13.84 17.78
N LEU A 107 5.14 -15.13 17.92
CA LEU A 107 4.04 -15.77 17.17
C LEU A 107 2.67 -15.20 17.58
N VAL A 108 2.45 -14.94 18.87
CA VAL A 108 1.24 -14.27 19.37
C VAL A 108 1.03 -12.93 18.64
N VAL A 109 2.06 -12.11 18.54
CA VAL A 109 2.00 -10.80 17.90
C VAL A 109 1.67 -10.94 16.41
N ASP A 110 2.29 -11.87 15.69
CA ASP A 110 2.02 -12.07 14.27
C ASP A 110 0.57 -12.53 14.04
N ILE A 111 0.01 -13.38 14.89
CA ILE A 111 -1.39 -13.81 14.81
C ILE A 111 -2.35 -12.65 15.14
N LEU A 112 -2.14 -11.94 16.26
CA LEU A 112 -3.00 -10.83 16.66
C LEU A 112 -3.00 -9.69 15.61
N SER A 113 -1.86 -9.45 14.95
CA SER A 113 -1.75 -8.43 13.91
C SER A 113 -2.54 -8.73 12.64
N LYS A 114 -2.97 -9.99 12.45
CA LYS A 114 -3.78 -10.44 11.30
C LYS A 114 -5.28 -10.54 11.62
N GLU A 115 -5.65 -10.52 12.90
CA GLU A 115 -7.05 -10.67 13.31
C GLU A 115 -7.88 -9.41 13.04
N LYS A 116 -7.31 -8.23 13.28
CA LYS A 116 -8.01 -6.94 13.19
C LYS A 116 -7.12 -5.87 12.54
N ASP A 117 -7.77 -4.85 12.00
CA ASP A 117 -7.10 -3.64 11.51
C ASP A 117 -6.44 -2.85 12.65
N ASP A 118 -7.00 -2.90 13.87
CA ASP A 118 -6.39 -2.33 15.07
C ASP A 118 -5.27 -3.24 15.60
N VAL A 119 -4.04 -2.77 15.49
CA VAL A 119 -2.83 -3.49 15.91
C VAL A 119 -2.30 -3.06 17.29
N SER A 120 -3.08 -2.34 18.09
CA SER A 120 -2.65 -1.82 19.40
C SER A 120 -2.28 -2.94 20.37
N GLU A 121 -3.11 -4.00 20.45
CA GLU A 121 -2.84 -5.20 21.26
C GLU A 121 -1.54 -5.89 20.78
N ALA A 122 -1.39 -6.10 19.48
CA ALA A 122 -0.20 -6.72 18.88
C ALA A 122 1.08 -5.91 19.21
N ARG A 123 1.01 -4.59 19.18
CA ARG A 123 2.15 -3.71 19.54
C ARG A 123 2.55 -3.83 21.01
N ALA A 124 1.57 -3.82 21.90
CA ALA A 124 1.83 -3.98 23.35
C ALA A 124 2.55 -5.31 23.62
N GLN A 125 2.10 -6.40 23.02
CA GLN A 125 2.76 -7.70 23.15
C GLN A 125 4.12 -7.74 22.44
N GLY A 126 4.28 -7.04 21.31
CA GLY A 126 5.57 -6.90 20.60
C GLY A 126 6.64 -6.22 21.46
N ALA A 127 6.28 -5.23 22.28
CA ALA A 127 7.20 -4.62 23.23
C ALA A 127 7.67 -5.65 24.29
N LYS A 128 6.74 -6.43 24.84
CA LYS A 128 7.08 -7.52 25.80
C LYS A 128 7.96 -8.60 25.16
N ALA A 129 7.66 -8.99 23.91
CA ALA A 129 8.46 -9.97 23.18
C ALA A 129 9.93 -9.53 23.02
N ARG A 130 10.14 -8.25 22.68
CA ARG A 130 11.49 -7.68 22.55
C ARG A 130 12.20 -7.61 23.90
N GLU A 131 11.51 -7.21 24.96
CA GLU A 131 12.07 -7.19 26.30
C GLU A 131 12.46 -8.60 26.77
N ALA A 132 11.60 -9.61 26.55
CA ALA A 132 11.90 -11.01 26.86
C ALA A 132 13.09 -11.53 26.05
N PHE A 133 13.18 -11.17 24.75
CA PHE A 133 14.33 -11.50 23.91
C PHE A 133 15.64 -10.91 24.45
N LEU A 134 15.63 -9.67 24.93
CA LEU A 134 16.83 -8.99 25.43
C LEU A 134 17.32 -9.60 26.77
N ARG A 135 16.43 -10.21 27.55
CA ARG A 135 16.76 -10.88 28.82
C ARG A 135 17.24 -12.33 28.65
N GLY A 136 16.92 -12.94 27.51
CA GLY A 136 17.17 -14.36 27.26
C GLY A 136 18.35 -14.63 26.33
N ASP A 137 18.80 -15.88 26.33
CA ASP A 137 19.75 -16.41 25.34
C ASP A 137 18.99 -17.09 24.22
N THR A 138 18.52 -16.28 23.25
CA THR A 138 17.76 -16.74 22.11
C THR A 138 18.51 -16.39 20.82
N SER A 139 18.37 -17.22 19.77
CA SER A 139 19.02 -16.98 18.47
C SER A 139 18.77 -15.55 17.97
N LYS A 140 19.78 -14.94 17.37
CA LYS A 140 19.71 -13.60 16.74
C LYS A 140 18.71 -13.55 15.57
N VAL A 141 18.34 -14.71 15.00
CA VAL A 141 17.23 -14.83 14.06
C VAL A 141 15.93 -14.28 14.68
N LEU A 142 15.64 -14.58 15.94
CA LEU A 142 14.46 -14.03 16.61
C LEU A 142 14.55 -12.50 16.73
N GLY A 143 15.72 -11.96 17.08
CA GLY A 143 15.94 -10.50 17.12
C GLY A 143 15.68 -9.83 15.77
N MET A 144 16.11 -10.46 14.68
CA MET A 144 15.80 -10.02 13.32
C MET A 144 14.28 -10.01 13.08
N LEU A 145 13.59 -11.10 13.38
CA LEU A 145 12.14 -11.23 13.16
C LEU A 145 11.32 -10.26 14.00
N LEU A 146 11.67 -10.06 15.27
CA LEU A 146 11.02 -9.08 16.15
C LEU A 146 11.22 -7.64 15.67
N SER A 147 12.41 -7.33 15.14
CA SER A 147 12.68 -6.00 14.58
C SER A 147 11.91 -5.77 13.28
N LEU A 148 11.80 -6.78 12.40
CA LEU A 148 10.96 -6.73 11.20
C LEU A 148 9.47 -6.64 11.54
N GLN A 149 9.03 -7.37 12.57
CA GLN A 149 7.66 -7.30 13.09
C GLN A 149 7.37 -5.89 13.61
N GLN A 150 8.30 -5.30 14.37
CA GLN A 150 8.20 -3.90 14.78
C GLN A 150 8.07 -2.97 13.59
N ALA A 151 8.93 -3.09 12.56
CA ALA A 151 8.86 -2.28 11.36
C ALA A 151 7.50 -2.40 10.64
N ARG A 152 6.90 -3.59 10.60
CA ARG A 152 5.56 -3.82 10.02
C ARG A 152 4.43 -3.24 10.87
N LEU A 153 4.54 -3.34 12.20
CA LEU A 153 3.54 -2.83 13.15
C LEU A 153 3.60 -1.30 13.27
N ILE A 154 4.71 -0.68 12.92
CA ILE A 154 4.80 0.75 12.66
C ILE A 154 4.11 1.01 11.30
N ARG A 155 2.81 0.70 11.19
CA ARG A 155 2.04 0.94 9.95
C ARG A 155 2.10 2.40 9.52
N THR A 156 2.42 3.27 10.44
CA THR A 156 2.14 4.69 10.38
C THR A 156 3.08 5.51 11.29
N GLY A 157 4.18 4.92 11.77
CA GLY A 157 5.27 5.62 12.43
C GLY A 157 6.14 6.40 11.44
N SER A 158 7.09 7.18 11.90
CA SER A 158 8.01 7.87 11.01
C SER A 158 8.75 6.84 10.13
N ALA A 159 8.96 7.18 8.86
CA ALA A 159 9.84 6.39 7.99
C ALA A 159 11.17 6.10 8.71
N LEU A 160 11.66 7.06 9.50
CA LEU A 160 12.85 6.94 10.32
C LEU A 160 12.74 5.81 11.37
N GLU A 161 11.59 5.62 12.02
CA GLU A 161 11.40 4.54 13.01
C GLU A 161 11.30 3.17 12.34
N ARG A 162 10.61 3.08 11.20
CA ARG A 162 10.58 1.85 10.40
C ARG A 162 11.96 1.48 9.88
N ASP A 163 12.68 2.44 9.34
CA ASP A 163 14.04 2.25 8.84
C ASP A 163 14.98 1.88 10.00
N GLY A 164 14.83 2.51 11.16
CA GLY A 164 15.59 2.15 12.37
C GLY A 164 15.33 0.71 12.82
N ALA A 165 14.07 0.25 12.81
CA ALA A 165 13.74 -1.13 13.13
C ALA A 165 14.27 -2.10 12.06
N ALA A 166 14.20 -1.73 10.78
CA ALA A 166 14.75 -2.52 9.69
C ALA A 166 16.28 -2.60 9.74
N LEU A 167 16.96 -1.50 10.07
CA LEU A 167 18.43 -1.51 10.28
C LEU A 167 18.81 -2.42 11.46
N LYS A 168 18.03 -2.37 12.56
CA LYS A 168 18.24 -3.27 13.68
C LYS A 168 18.05 -4.74 13.30
N ALA A 169 17.09 -5.03 12.42
CA ALA A 169 16.92 -6.37 11.87
C ALA A 169 18.16 -6.81 11.05
N ALA A 170 18.75 -5.91 10.25
CA ALA A 170 19.97 -6.20 9.50
C ALA A 170 21.19 -6.48 10.41
N GLU A 171 21.33 -5.72 11.51
CA GLU A 171 22.34 -6.00 12.54
C GLU A 171 22.17 -7.40 13.15
N TYR A 172 20.94 -7.81 13.48
CA TYR A 172 20.68 -9.15 13.98
C TYR A 172 20.90 -10.22 12.92
N LEU A 173 20.58 -9.97 11.64
CA LEU A 173 20.91 -10.87 10.55
C LEU A 173 22.43 -11.08 10.46
N ALA A 174 23.23 -10.00 10.53
CA ALA A 174 24.68 -10.09 10.56
C ALA A 174 25.20 -10.89 11.76
N ALA A 175 24.63 -10.67 12.93
CA ALA A 175 24.97 -11.41 14.14
C ALA A 175 24.61 -12.90 14.02
N SER A 176 23.46 -13.23 13.41
CA SER A 176 23.00 -14.61 13.22
C SER A 176 23.92 -15.42 12.28
N LEU A 177 24.61 -14.76 11.36
CA LEU A 177 25.61 -15.41 10.52
C LEU A 177 26.79 -16.00 11.33
N LYS A 178 27.04 -15.49 12.54
CA LYS A 178 28.09 -15.99 13.42
C LYS A 178 27.63 -17.16 14.29
N GLU A 179 26.32 -17.40 14.39
CA GLU A 179 25.75 -18.51 15.19
C GLU A 179 25.99 -19.85 14.48
N PRO A 180 26.56 -20.86 15.17
CA PRO A 180 26.77 -22.18 14.58
C PRO A 180 25.45 -22.85 14.19
N GLY A 181 25.39 -23.47 13.02
CA GLY A 181 24.24 -24.26 12.57
C GLY A 181 22.97 -23.47 12.21
N THR A 182 22.98 -22.15 12.38
CA THR A 182 21.81 -21.30 12.03
C THR A 182 21.61 -21.18 10.53
N TRP A 183 22.69 -20.92 9.81
CA TRP A 183 22.73 -20.80 8.36
C TRP A 183 23.70 -21.82 7.78
N THR A 184 23.20 -22.74 6.96
CA THR A 184 24.00 -23.73 6.24
C THR A 184 23.83 -23.54 4.72
N ALA A 185 24.48 -24.36 3.93
CA ALA A 185 24.36 -24.32 2.47
C ALA A 185 22.90 -24.50 2.00
N VAL A 186 22.11 -25.28 2.74
CA VAL A 186 20.71 -25.58 2.39
C VAL A 186 19.82 -24.35 2.57
N GLU A 187 20.13 -23.46 3.51
CA GLU A 187 19.36 -22.25 3.75
C GLU A 187 19.76 -21.06 2.86
N ALA A 188 20.70 -21.22 1.93
CA ALA A 188 21.08 -20.14 1.01
C ALA A 188 19.88 -19.50 0.27
N PRO A 189 18.88 -20.24 -0.25
CA PRO A 189 17.67 -19.63 -0.83
C PRO A 189 16.88 -18.79 0.15
N ILE A 190 16.75 -19.22 1.40
CA ILE A 190 16.06 -18.51 2.47
C ILE A 190 16.80 -17.20 2.78
N TYR A 191 18.12 -17.28 2.91
CA TYR A 191 18.96 -16.11 3.18
C TYR A 191 18.88 -15.06 2.06
N ILE A 192 19.00 -15.48 0.79
CA ILE A 192 18.87 -14.59 -0.37
C ILE A 192 17.50 -13.91 -0.38
N THR A 193 16.44 -14.68 -0.17
CA THR A 193 15.06 -14.15 -0.10
C THR A 193 14.93 -13.14 1.04
N THR A 194 15.41 -13.48 2.25
CA THR A 194 15.40 -12.59 3.40
C THR A 194 16.10 -11.27 3.11
N LEU A 195 17.33 -11.33 2.61
CA LEU A 195 18.13 -10.12 2.37
C LEU A 195 17.56 -9.22 1.27
N ARG A 196 17.04 -9.81 0.19
CA ARG A 196 16.57 -9.03 -0.98
C ARG A 196 15.13 -8.56 -0.86
N SER A 197 14.26 -9.36 -0.27
CA SER A 197 12.82 -9.06 -0.22
C SER A 197 12.43 -8.23 1.00
N ILE A 198 13.17 -8.35 2.10
CA ILE A 198 12.84 -7.68 3.37
C ILE A 198 13.43 -6.27 3.44
N PHE A 199 14.64 -6.09 2.92
CA PHE A 199 15.32 -4.79 2.99
C PHE A 199 15.22 -4.05 1.65
N PRO A 200 14.53 -2.89 1.59
CA PRO A 200 14.43 -2.09 0.37
C PRO A 200 15.81 -1.65 -0.15
N GLY A 201 15.97 -1.61 -1.47
CA GLY A 201 17.24 -1.20 -2.10
C GLY A 201 17.72 0.18 -1.65
N GLY A 202 16.80 1.14 -1.46
CA GLY A 202 17.14 2.46 -0.91
C GLY A 202 17.78 2.38 0.47
N LEU A 203 17.21 1.59 1.39
CA LEU A 203 17.76 1.39 2.73
C LEU A 203 19.16 0.75 2.68
N ARG A 204 19.34 -0.25 1.83
CA ARG A 204 20.63 -0.93 1.65
C ARG A 204 21.72 0.04 1.14
N ARG A 205 21.39 0.83 0.12
CA ARG A 205 22.31 1.81 -0.48
C ARG A 205 22.70 2.91 0.48
N SER A 206 21.77 3.39 1.29
CA SER A 206 22.04 4.43 2.30
C SER A 206 22.84 3.93 3.51
N ASN A 207 23.03 2.61 3.67
CA ASN A 207 23.72 2.00 4.83
C ASN A 207 24.70 0.92 4.36
N LYS A 208 25.57 1.27 3.40
CA LYS A 208 26.49 0.34 2.73
C LYS A 208 27.36 -0.47 3.70
N ASP A 209 27.93 0.17 4.71
CA ASP A 209 28.81 -0.48 5.69
C ASP A 209 28.15 -1.63 6.42
N LEU A 210 26.84 -1.52 6.69
CA LEU A 210 26.06 -2.59 7.31
C LEU A 210 25.70 -3.68 6.31
N PHE A 211 25.30 -3.33 5.09
CA PHE A 211 24.77 -4.29 4.14
C PHE A 211 25.81 -4.97 3.27
N GLN A 212 26.91 -4.34 2.90
CA GLN A 212 27.95 -4.94 2.08
C GLN A 212 28.45 -6.30 2.62
N PRO A 213 28.77 -6.47 3.91
CA PRO A 213 29.18 -7.77 4.43
C PRO A 213 28.10 -8.85 4.32
N LEU A 214 26.82 -8.46 4.38
CA LEU A 214 25.68 -9.38 4.24
C LEU A 214 25.55 -9.95 2.82
N PHE A 215 26.06 -9.24 1.82
CA PHE A 215 26.09 -9.70 0.43
C PHE A 215 27.34 -10.54 0.08
N HIS A 216 28.27 -10.70 1.00
CA HIS A 216 29.51 -11.47 0.80
C HIS A 216 29.76 -12.54 1.87
N PRO A 217 28.76 -13.39 2.22
CA PRO A 217 28.96 -14.44 3.21
C PRO A 217 29.75 -15.62 2.61
N ASP A 218 30.83 -16.04 3.28
CA ASP A 218 31.74 -17.12 2.77
C ASP A 218 31.14 -18.53 2.87
N ARG A 219 30.14 -18.72 3.75
CA ARG A 219 29.59 -20.05 4.12
C ARG A 219 28.62 -20.66 3.10
N PHE A 220 28.14 -19.89 2.15
CA PHE A 220 27.16 -20.37 1.15
C PHE A 220 27.84 -20.95 -0.09
N PRO A 221 27.12 -21.83 -0.84
CA PRO A 221 27.64 -22.36 -2.11
C PRO A 221 27.94 -21.24 -3.12
N GLU A 222 28.82 -21.54 -4.07
CA GLU A 222 29.32 -20.54 -5.01
C GLU A 222 28.22 -19.83 -5.78
N TRP A 223 27.19 -20.55 -6.25
CA TRP A 223 26.07 -19.95 -6.94
C TRP A 223 25.34 -18.89 -6.10
N ALA A 224 25.20 -19.14 -4.81
CA ALA A 224 24.52 -18.20 -3.89
C ALA A 224 25.38 -16.96 -3.63
N ARG A 225 26.69 -17.14 -3.44
CA ARG A 225 27.64 -16.04 -3.28
C ARG A 225 27.69 -15.16 -4.52
N GLU A 226 27.75 -15.76 -5.71
CA GLU A 226 27.70 -15.04 -6.99
C GLU A 226 26.37 -14.30 -7.17
N THR A 227 25.23 -14.91 -6.79
CA THR A 227 23.91 -14.24 -6.80
C THR A 227 23.89 -13.02 -5.89
N LEU A 228 24.40 -13.13 -4.68
CA LEU A 228 24.45 -12.04 -3.71
C LEU A 228 25.38 -10.92 -4.19
N THR A 229 26.60 -11.26 -4.63
CA THR A 229 27.55 -10.28 -5.17
C THR A 229 26.97 -9.54 -6.37
N GLY A 230 26.40 -10.25 -7.34
CA GLY A 230 25.75 -9.61 -8.48
C GLY A 230 24.56 -8.74 -8.11
N SER A 231 23.79 -9.13 -7.09
CA SER A 231 22.69 -8.32 -6.57
C SER A 231 23.18 -7.04 -5.89
N TRP A 232 24.31 -7.10 -5.19
CA TRP A 232 24.93 -5.92 -4.59
C TRP A 232 25.47 -4.97 -5.66
N GLU A 233 26.06 -5.48 -6.72
CA GLU A 233 26.50 -4.68 -7.87
C GLU A 233 25.31 -3.96 -8.53
N VAL A 234 24.13 -4.59 -8.63
CA VAL A 234 22.90 -3.90 -9.08
C VAL A 234 22.53 -2.77 -8.13
N ASP A 235 22.59 -2.97 -6.81
CA ASP A 235 22.30 -1.90 -5.84
C ASP A 235 23.29 -0.73 -5.98
N LEU A 236 24.59 -1.01 -6.16
CA LEU A 236 25.63 0.01 -6.39
C LEU A 236 25.44 0.76 -7.70
N ALA A 237 25.02 0.07 -8.76
CA ALA A 237 24.67 0.70 -10.02
C ALA A 237 23.57 1.77 -9.83
N TRP A 238 22.48 1.41 -9.17
CA TRP A 238 21.39 2.36 -8.89
C TRP A 238 21.81 3.48 -7.94
N ASP A 239 22.73 3.25 -7.03
CA ASP A 239 23.30 4.28 -6.18
C ASP A 239 24.11 5.30 -7.00
N GLY A 240 25.01 4.83 -7.85
CA GLY A 240 25.82 5.69 -8.72
C GLY A 240 24.98 6.52 -9.68
N ARG A 241 23.92 5.92 -10.27
CA ARG A 241 22.99 6.62 -11.13
C ARG A 241 22.18 7.70 -10.40
N GLY A 242 21.85 7.45 -9.14
CA GLY A 242 20.93 8.29 -8.39
C GLY A 242 19.46 8.09 -8.76
N ASN A 243 18.58 8.89 -8.12
CA ASN A 243 17.12 8.78 -8.25
C ASN A 243 16.52 9.75 -9.29
N ASP A 244 17.31 10.59 -9.90
CA ASP A 244 16.86 11.60 -10.85
C ASP A 244 16.37 11.01 -12.19
N TRP A 245 15.62 11.82 -12.92
CA TRP A 245 15.23 11.50 -14.30
C TRP A 245 16.47 11.40 -15.21
N ALA A 246 16.43 10.50 -16.18
CA ALA A 246 17.55 10.23 -17.08
C ALA A 246 18.29 11.46 -17.61
N PRO A 247 17.63 12.57 -18.04
CA PRO A 247 18.30 13.80 -18.48
C PRO A 247 19.06 14.55 -17.38
N LYS A 248 18.77 14.29 -16.10
CA LYS A 248 19.42 14.92 -14.94
C LYS A 248 20.54 14.08 -14.32
N VAL A 249 20.70 12.85 -14.78
CA VAL A 249 21.79 11.96 -14.31
C VAL A 249 23.11 12.48 -14.85
N THR A 250 24.10 12.63 -13.97
CA THR A 250 25.44 13.11 -14.36
C THR A 250 26.18 12.12 -15.25
N LYS A 251 27.18 12.60 -15.98
CA LYS A 251 28.03 11.72 -16.81
C LYS A 251 28.72 10.65 -15.95
N GLU A 252 29.21 11.02 -14.80
CA GLU A 252 29.84 10.16 -13.80
C GLU A 252 28.86 9.13 -13.28
N GLY A 253 27.60 9.52 -13.01
CA GLY A 253 26.53 8.63 -12.58
C GLY A 253 26.22 7.55 -13.63
N TRP A 254 26.20 7.92 -14.92
CA TRP A 254 26.03 6.96 -16.00
C TRP A 254 27.22 6.01 -16.15
N ILE A 255 28.46 6.48 -15.96
CA ILE A 255 29.67 5.66 -15.99
C ILE A 255 29.61 4.61 -14.86
N GLN A 256 29.39 5.05 -13.61
CA GLN A 256 29.27 4.15 -12.45
C GLN A 256 28.14 3.13 -12.63
N PHE A 257 27.00 3.57 -13.15
CA PHE A 257 25.87 2.69 -13.46
C PHE A 257 26.28 1.56 -14.40
N GLY A 258 26.98 1.88 -15.49
CA GLY A 258 27.43 0.91 -16.47
C GLY A 258 28.50 -0.05 -15.93
N GLU A 259 29.49 0.47 -15.20
CA GLU A 259 30.54 -0.36 -14.59
C GLU A 259 29.98 -1.40 -13.63
N HIS A 260 29.08 -0.98 -12.73
CA HIS A 260 28.46 -1.90 -11.77
C HIS A 260 27.52 -2.89 -12.46
N LEU A 261 26.75 -2.48 -13.47
CA LEU A 261 25.89 -3.42 -14.21
C LEU A 261 26.67 -4.44 -15.01
N THR A 262 27.85 -4.09 -15.55
CA THR A 262 28.74 -5.02 -16.21
C THR A 262 29.29 -6.08 -15.24
N LYS A 263 29.62 -5.68 -14.02
CA LYS A 263 30.01 -6.62 -12.95
C LYS A 263 28.84 -7.50 -12.53
N ALA A 264 27.64 -6.89 -12.37
CA ALA A 264 26.43 -7.62 -12.03
C ALA A 264 26.09 -8.69 -13.07
N GLU A 265 26.16 -8.35 -14.36
CA GLU A 265 25.96 -9.30 -15.46
C GLU A 265 26.87 -10.53 -15.33
N LYS A 266 28.17 -10.31 -15.13
CA LYS A 266 29.15 -11.37 -14.99
C LYS A 266 28.82 -12.31 -13.82
N HIS A 267 28.54 -11.74 -12.63
CA HIS A 267 28.25 -12.54 -11.44
C HIS A 267 26.92 -13.28 -11.55
N LEU A 268 25.85 -12.61 -11.99
CA LEU A 268 24.51 -13.20 -12.10
C LEU A 268 24.46 -14.28 -13.20
N THR A 269 25.12 -14.06 -14.33
CA THR A 269 25.24 -15.07 -15.40
C THR A 269 26.00 -16.29 -14.93
N LYS A 270 27.10 -16.11 -14.17
CA LYS A 270 27.83 -17.21 -13.54
C LYS A 270 26.97 -17.96 -12.54
N ALA A 271 26.25 -17.25 -11.67
CA ALA A 271 25.34 -17.85 -10.69
C ALA A 271 24.27 -18.71 -11.36
N TRP A 272 23.64 -18.18 -12.42
CA TRP A 272 22.62 -18.90 -13.17
C TRP A 272 23.18 -20.17 -13.85
N LYS A 273 24.39 -20.11 -14.40
CA LYS A 273 25.07 -21.31 -15.00
C LYS A 273 25.36 -22.37 -13.96
N LEU A 274 25.73 -21.98 -12.74
CA LEU A 274 26.01 -22.91 -11.64
C LEU A 274 24.77 -23.57 -11.08
N GLU A 275 23.63 -22.84 -11.01
CA GLU A 275 22.40 -23.34 -10.39
C GLU A 275 21.16 -22.75 -11.09
N PRO A 276 20.81 -23.25 -12.29
CA PRO A 276 19.67 -22.72 -13.06
C PRO A 276 18.31 -23.10 -12.47
N SER A 277 18.24 -23.99 -11.50
CA SER A 277 17.00 -24.34 -10.78
C SER A 277 16.56 -23.25 -9.80
N GLN A 278 17.42 -22.25 -9.53
CA GLN A 278 17.10 -21.14 -8.63
C GLN A 278 16.71 -19.89 -9.42
N PRO A 279 15.61 -19.21 -9.07
CA PRO A 279 15.10 -18.06 -9.83
C PRO A 279 15.89 -16.76 -9.59
N PHE A 280 16.75 -16.71 -8.56
CA PHE A 280 17.30 -15.47 -8.01
C PHE A 280 18.19 -14.73 -9.00
N ALA A 281 19.15 -15.41 -9.61
CA ALA A 281 20.09 -14.81 -10.55
C ALA A 281 19.38 -14.33 -11.82
N ALA A 282 18.51 -15.16 -12.40
CA ALA A 282 17.71 -14.80 -13.56
C ALA A 282 16.80 -13.59 -13.28
N THR A 283 16.22 -13.50 -12.09
CA THR A 283 15.42 -12.33 -11.68
C THR A 283 16.28 -11.06 -11.59
N GLY A 284 17.49 -11.15 -11.07
CA GLY A 284 18.44 -10.01 -11.04
C GLY A 284 18.82 -9.54 -12.45
N MET A 285 18.99 -10.49 -13.37
CA MET A 285 19.32 -10.20 -14.77
C MET A 285 18.23 -9.47 -15.54
N ILE A 286 16.95 -9.53 -15.13
CA ILE A 286 15.89 -8.71 -15.73
C ILE A 286 16.22 -7.21 -15.61
N ALA A 287 16.73 -6.77 -14.47
CA ALA A 287 17.12 -5.37 -14.26
C ALA A 287 18.37 -4.98 -15.08
N VAL A 288 19.33 -5.90 -15.21
CA VAL A 288 20.53 -5.71 -16.03
C VAL A 288 20.17 -5.60 -17.52
N ALA A 289 19.29 -6.50 -17.99
CA ALA A 289 18.79 -6.48 -19.37
C ALA A 289 17.93 -5.23 -19.68
N MET A 290 17.07 -4.80 -18.75
CA MET A 290 16.30 -3.55 -18.86
C MET A 290 17.22 -2.34 -19.11
N ALA A 291 18.38 -2.32 -18.51
CA ALA A 291 19.37 -1.25 -18.66
C ALA A 291 20.28 -1.41 -19.90
N GLY A 292 20.13 -2.47 -20.69
CA GLY A 292 20.90 -2.72 -21.91
C GLY A 292 22.29 -3.37 -21.69
N TYR A 293 22.54 -3.94 -20.52
CA TYR A 293 23.82 -4.59 -20.18
C TYR A 293 23.75 -6.12 -20.22
N SER A 294 22.85 -6.69 -20.99
CA SER A 294 22.74 -8.13 -21.22
C SER A 294 22.50 -8.39 -22.71
N SER A 295 23.10 -9.48 -23.23
CA SER A 295 22.84 -9.96 -24.60
C SER A 295 21.42 -10.53 -24.76
N ASP A 296 20.90 -11.11 -23.67
CA ASP A 296 19.55 -11.66 -23.64
C ASP A 296 18.56 -10.60 -23.14
N SER A 297 17.33 -10.67 -23.63
CA SER A 297 16.27 -9.72 -23.24
C SER A 297 15.79 -9.92 -21.80
N GLY A 298 15.15 -8.90 -21.25
CA GLY A 298 14.46 -9.02 -19.94
C GLY A 298 13.41 -10.13 -19.95
N ARG A 299 12.79 -10.40 -21.11
CA ARG A 299 11.83 -11.50 -21.27
C ARG A 299 12.52 -12.88 -21.21
N ASP A 300 13.66 -13.06 -21.83
CA ASP A 300 14.41 -14.34 -21.78
C ASP A 300 14.80 -14.67 -20.32
N TRP A 301 15.24 -13.67 -19.57
CA TRP A 301 15.58 -13.83 -18.16
C TRP A 301 14.36 -14.08 -17.28
N PHE A 302 13.24 -13.43 -17.58
CA PHE A 302 11.97 -13.69 -16.91
C PHE A 302 11.49 -15.13 -17.14
N ASP A 303 11.58 -15.64 -18.38
CA ASP A 303 11.21 -17.02 -18.72
C ASP A 303 12.11 -18.03 -17.99
N ARG A 304 13.41 -17.76 -17.84
CA ARG A 304 14.33 -18.58 -17.03
C ARG A 304 13.94 -18.56 -15.55
N ALA A 305 13.62 -17.41 -15.00
CA ALA A 305 13.22 -17.30 -13.60
C ALA A 305 11.90 -18.04 -13.32
N THR A 306 10.90 -17.91 -14.19
CA THR A 306 9.60 -18.59 -14.05
C THR A 306 9.67 -20.07 -14.39
N ALA A 307 10.58 -20.49 -15.27
CA ALA A 307 10.88 -21.91 -15.50
C ALA A 307 11.50 -22.57 -14.25
N ALA A 308 12.40 -21.87 -13.55
CA ALA A 308 12.97 -22.34 -12.30
C ALA A 308 11.89 -22.38 -11.19
N ARG A 309 11.09 -21.34 -11.07
CA ARG A 309 9.97 -21.25 -10.10
C ARG A 309 8.90 -20.29 -10.59
N LEU A 310 7.79 -20.84 -11.06
CA LEU A 310 6.70 -20.06 -11.67
C LEU A 310 6.15 -18.99 -10.72
N ASP A 311 5.94 -19.32 -9.46
CA ASP A 311 5.35 -18.47 -8.44
C ASP A 311 6.36 -17.60 -7.68
N TYR A 312 7.56 -17.42 -8.23
CA TYR A 312 8.53 -16.48 -7.68
C TYR A 312 8.13 -15.04 -8.01
N MET A 313 7.27 -14.46 -7.17
CA MET A 313 6.66 -13.14 -7.34
C MET A 313 7.67 -12.02 -7.66
N PRO A 314 8.92 -12.00 -7.08
CA PRO A 314 9.90 -10.99 -7.46
C PRO A 314 10.25 -10.95 -8.95
N ALA A 315 10.19 -12.08 -9.68
CA ALA A 315 10.43 -12.09 -11.12
C ALA A 315 9.29 -11.37 -11.88
N TRP A 316 8.05 -11.59 -11.49
CA TRP A 316 6.88 -10.93 -12.05
C TRP A 316 6.92 -9.41 -11.83
N HIS A 317 7.27 -8.97 -10.62
CA HIS A 317 7.45 -7.55 -10.31
C HIS A 317 8.62 -6.93 -11.10
N ALA A 318 9.75 -7.62 -11.22
CA ALA A 318 10.89 -7.16 -12.00
C ALA A 318 10.52 -6.99 -13.48
N MET A 319 9.79 -7.97 -14.06
CA MET A 319 9.34 -7.88 -15.45
C MET A 319 8.30 -6.78 -15.65
N SER A 320 7.36 -6.61 -14.72
CA SER A 320 6.39 -5.50 -14.74
C SER A 320 7.09 -4.14 -14.72
N TRP A 321 8.12 -4.01 -13.88
CA TRP A 321 8.92 -2.78 -13.82
C TRP A 321 9.67 -2.52 -15.12
N ALA A 322 10.34 -3.55 -15.67
CA ALA A 322 11.09 -3.47 -16.92
C ALA A 322 10.20 -3.17 -18.14
N SER A 323 8.92 -3.55 -18.08
CA SER A 323 7.94 -3.31 -19.16
C SER A 323 7.39 -1.88 -19.19
N ARG A 324 7.74 -1.01 -18.25
CA ARG A 324 7.23 0.37 -18.20
C ARG A 324 7.78 1.22 -19.35
N PRO A 325 6.98 2.14 -19.94
CA PRO A 325 7.40 3.01 -21.04
C PRO A 325 8.68 3.80 -20.75
N ARG A 326 8.89 4.23 -19.49
CA ARG A 326 10.11 4.95 -19.07
C ARG A 326 11.41 4.15 -19.21
N TRP A 327 11.30 2.82 -19.37
CA TRP A 327 12.41 1.90 -19.57
C TRP A 327 12.42 1.29 -20.98
N GLY A 328 11.70 1.91 -21.93
CA GLY A 328 11.60 1.42 -23.30
C GLY A 328 10.54 0.33 -23.52
N GLY A 329 9.77 -0.01 -22.48
CA GLY A 329 8.66 -0.95 -22.60
C GLY A 329 7.38 -0.32 -23.17
N ARG A 330 6.28 -1.10 -23.17
CA ARG A 330 4.99 -0.68 -23.73
C ARG A 330 3.85 -1.02 -22.78
N LYS A 331 2.79 -0.20 -22.77
CA LYS A 331 1.59 -0.42 -21.96
C LYS A 331 0.89 -1.74 -22.30
N GLU A 332 0.91 -2.12 -23.60
CA GLU A 332 0.38 -3.38 -24.08
C GLU A 332 1.11 -4.58 -23.46
N THR A 333 2.45 -4.50 -23.36
CA THR A 333 3.27 -5.52 -22.70
C THR A 333 2.97 -5.63 -21.21
N MET A 334 2.76 -4.49 -20.53
CA MET A 334 2.37 -4.49 -19.12
C MET A 334 1.02 -5.17 -18.89
N ARG A 335 0.02 -4.86 -19.74
CA ARG A 335 -1.30 -5.50 -19.71
C ARG A 335 -1.20 -6.99 -19.99
N ALA A 336 -0.45 -7.36 -21.01
CA ALA A 336 -0.24 -8.76 -21.39
C ALA A 336 0.41 -9.56 -20.25
N LEU A 337 1.41 -9.01 -19.57
CA LEU A 337 2.03 -9.65 -18.41
C LEU A 337 1.03 -9.88 -17.29
N ALA A 338 0.16 -8.90 -16.99
CA ALA A 338 -0.90 -9.03 -15.99
C ALA A 338 -1.89 -10.16 -16.36
N LEU A 339 -2.31 -10.23 -17.62
CA LEU A 339 -3.20 -11.26 -18.14
C LEU A 339 -2.51 -12.64 -18.19
N ALA A 340 -1.21 -12.69 -18.52
CA ALA A 340 -0.45 -13.95 -18.53
C ALA A 340 -0.36 -14.59 -17.14
N ALA A 341 -0.33 -13.79 -16.07
CA ALA A 341 -0.36 -14.30 -14.71
C ALA A 341 -1.66 -15.08 -14.43
N LEU A 342 -2.80 -14.54 -14.85
CA LEU A 342 -4.08 -15.25 -14.74
C LEU A 342 -4.15 -16.50 -15.62
N GLU A 343 -3.61 -16.42 -16.86
CA GLU A 343 -3.61 -17.53 -17.82
C GLU A 343 -2.93 -18.79 -17.29
N THR A 344 -1.98 -18.64 -16.33
CA THR A 344 -1.37 -19.80 -15.66
C THR A 344 -2.40 -20.70 -14.98
N GLY A 345 -3.52 -20.13 -14.51
CA GLY A 345 -4.58 -20.87 -13.81
C GLY A 345 -4.15 -21.48 -12.48
N ARG A 346 -3.00 -21.06 -11.95
CA ARG A 346 -2.39 -21.59 -10.72
C ARG A 346 -2.98 -20.91 -9.49
N PHE A 347 -4.28 -21.12 -9.26
CA PHE A 347 -5.02 -20.60 -8.10
C PHE A 347 -4.59 -21.21 -6.77
N ASP A 348 -3.73 -22.19 -6.78
CA ASP A 348 -2.96 -22.69 -5.64
C ASP A 348 -1.78 -21.76 -5.28
N THR A 349 -1.50 -20.73 -6.07
CA THR A 349 -0.44 -19.72 -5.87
C THR A 349 -0.99 -18.29 -5.96
N ASP A 350 -0.20 -17.27 -5.60
CA ASP A 350 -0.60 -15.86 -5.73
C ASP A 350 -0.43 -15.31 -7.16
N ILE A 351 0.03 -16.13 -8.10
CA ILE A 351 0.31 -15.65 -9.46
C ILE A 351 -0.92 -15.12 -10.17
N PRO A 352 -2.09 -15.76 -10.18
CA PRO A 352 -3.28 -15.16 -10.79
C PRO A 352 -3.68 -13.81 -10.17
N PHE A 353 -3.41 -13.59 -8.87
CA PHE A 353 -3.67 -12.31 -8.21
C PHE A 353 -2.71 -11.19 -8.65
N PHE A 354 -1.57 -11.53 -9.25
CA PHE A 354 -0.69 -10.55 -9.88
C PHE A 354 -1.38 -9.74 -10.97
N LEU A 355 -2.50 -10.23 -11.54
CA LEU A 355 -3.37 -9.45 -12.42
C LEU A 355 -3.68 -8.07 -11.81
N VAL A 356 -4.05 -8.01 -10.53
CA VAL A 356 -4.37 -6.75 -9.83
C VAL A 356 -3.14 -5.85 -9.74
N ALA A 357 -2.00 -6.39 -9.29
CA ALA A 357 -0.76 -5.62 -9.18
C ALA A 357 -0.25 -5.11 -10.55
N GLY A 358 -0.39 -5.94 -11.59
CA GLY A 358 -0.02 -5.57 -12.96
C GLY A 358 -0.90 -4.46 -13.54
N LEU A 359 -2.21 -4.53 -13.31
CA LEU A 359 -3.15 -3.46 -13.70
C LEU A 359 -2.90 -2.16 -12.95
N ASP A 360 -2.53 -2.23 -11.65
CA ASP A 360 -2.14 -1.04 -10.90
C ASP A 360 -0.86 -0.39 -11.45
N GLY A 361 0.14 -1.21 -11.77
CA GLY A 361 1.34 -0.73 -12.42
C GLY A 361 1.03 0.00 -13.73
N LEU A 362 0.11 -0.57 -14.52
CA LEU A 362 -0.35 0.05 -15.77
C LEU A 362 -1.15 1.35 -15.50
N ARG A 363 -2.04 1.36 -14.50
CA ARG A 363 -2.79 2.56 -14.08
C ARG A 363 -1.87 3.73 -13.75
N GLN A 364 -0.72 3.46 -13.13
CA GLN A 364 0.29 4.50 -12.83
C GLN A 364 0.94 5.12 -14.09
N GLU A 365 0.91 4.43 -15.22
CA GLU A 365 1.43 4.92 -16.51
C GLU A 365 0.32 5.54 -17.39
N LEU A 366 -0.94 5.46 -16.96
CA LEU A 366 -2.06 6.15 -17.60
C LEU A 366 -2.21 7.56 -17.04
N ARG A 367 -2.75 8.47 -17.84
CA ARG A 367 -3.10 9.82 -17.42
C ARG A 367 -4.61 9.95 -17.47
N GLY A 368 -5.18 10.41 -16.34
CA GLY A 368 -6.61 10.66 -16.24
C GLY A 368 -7.42 9.48 -15.73
N SER A 369 -8.53 9.82 -15.08
CA SER A 369 -9.48 8.84 -14.53
C SER A 369 -10.22 8.08 -15.60
N GLU A 370 -10.53 8.77 -16.70
CA GLU A 370 -11.23 8.15 -17.83
C GLU A 370 -10.38 7.03 -18.38
N ALA A 371 -9.10 7.28 -18.71
CA ALA A 371 -8.18 6.26 -19.18
C ALA A 371 -8.00 5.10 -18.17
N CYS A 372 -8.05 5.39 -16.86
CA CYS A 372 -8.03 4.35 -15.84
C CYS A 372 -9.32 3.53 -15.83
N ARG A 373 -10.49 4.17 -15.95
CA ARG A 373 -11.79 3.46 -16.07
C ARG A 373 -11.85 2.63 -17.33
N ASP A 374 -11.41 3.19 -18.46
CA ASP A 374 -11.39 2.48 -19.76
C ASP A 374 -10.49 1.25 -19.72
N LEU A 375 -9.41 1.26 -18.96
CA LEU A 375 -8.60 0.07 -18.76
C LEU A 375 -9.43 -1.10 -18.19
N TYR A 376 -10.23 -0.83 -17.17
CA TYR A 376 -11.06 -1.86 -16.53
C TYR A 376 -12.28 -2.26 -17.35
N ARG A 377 -12.76 -1.36 -18.23
CA ARG A 377 -13.88 -1.62 -19.17
C ARG A 377 -13.46 -2.43 -20.39
N GLN A 378 -12.16 -2.60 -20.64
CA GLN A 378 -11.70 -3.47 -21.73
C GLN A 378 -12.23 -4.90 -21.52
N PRO A 379 -12.89 -5.51 -22.53
CA PRO A 379 -13.57 -6.80 -22.33
C PRO A 379 -12.67 -7.89 -21.77
N ALA A 380 -11.43 -7.97 -22.24
CA ALA A 380 -10.47 -8.97 -21.74
C ALA A 380 -10.10 -8.74 -20.26
N VAL A 381 -9.97 -7.47 -19.82
CA VAL A 381 -9.65 -7.11 -18.44
C VAL A 381 -10.84 -7.38 -17.50
N ALA A 382 -12.03 -6.95 -17.92
CA ALA A 382 -13.26 -7.18 -17.15
C ALA A 382 -13.52 -8.66 -16.91
N VAL A 383 -13.44 -9.47 -17.98
CA VAL A 383 -13.62 -10.94 -17.90
C VAL A 383 -12.51 -11.57 -17.06
N ALA A 384 -11.26 -11.10 -17.20
CA ALA A 384 -10.13 -11.62 -16.44
C ALA A 384 -10.29 -11.38 -14.93
N LEU A 385 -10.73 -10.19 -14.51
CA LEU A 385 -10.97 -9.89 -13.08
C LEU A 385 -12.04 -10.79 -12.46
N GLN A 386 -13.16 -11.02 -13.17
CA GLN A 386 -14.21 -11.92 -12.73
C GLN A 386 -13.69 -13.37 -12.62
N ALA A 387 -12.99 -13.83 -13.66
CA ALA A 387 -12.43 -15.18 -13.69
C ALA A 387 -11.38 -15.43 -12.61
N MET A 388 -10.56 -14.41 -12.29
CA MET A 388 -9.61 -14.48 -11.18
C MET A 388 -10.32 -14.73 -9.85
N CYS A 389 -11.33 -13.93 -9.54
CA CYS A 389 -12.08 -14.05 -8.30
C CYS A 389 -12.82 -15.39 -8.20
N GLN A 390 -13.44 -15.84 -9.30
CA GLN A 390 -14.11 -17.15 -9.36
C GLN A 390 -13.13 -18.31 -9.17
N GLY A 391 -11.95 -18.20 -9.78
CA GLY A 391 -10.89 -19.20 -9.64
C GLY A 391 -10.44 -19.37 -8.20
N TYR A 392 -10.22 -18.26 -7.49
CA TYR A 392 -9.85 -18.30 -6.08
C TYR A 392 -11.00 -18.73 -5.17
N ALA A 393 -12.21 -18.26 -5.40
CA ALA A 393 -13.38 -18.70 -4.65
C ALA A 393 -13.57 -20.23 -4.75
N GLY A 394 -13.31 -20.81 -5.92
CA GLY A 394 -13.32 -22.26 -6.09
C GLY A 394 -12.13 -23.00 -5.48
N ALA A 395 -10.97 -22.38 -5.39
CA ALA A 395 -9.77 -22.97 -4.81
C ALA A 395 -9.74 -22.90 -3.27
N VAL A 396 -10.37 -21.87 -2.68
CA VAL A 396 -10.38 -21.60 -1.24
C VAL A 396 -11.80 -21.27 -0.78
N PRO A 397 -12.69 -22.26 -0.61
CA PRO A 397 -14.10 -22.02 -0.27
C PRO A 397 -14.33 -21.23 1.02
N GLY A 398 -13.41 -21.28 1.99
CA GLY A 398 -13.49 -20.52 3.26
C GLY A 398 -13.40 -18.98 3.09
N GLU A 399 -13.07 -18.48 1.89
CA GLU A 399 -12.86 -17.05 1.61
C GLU A 399 -13.84 -16.46 0.61
N LEU A 400 -14.96 -17.10 0.40
CA LEU A 400 -15.98 -16.68 -0.58
C LEU A 400 -16.32 -15.18 -0.45
N SER A 401 -16.47 -14.67 0.78
CA SER A 401 -16.84 -13.27 0.98
C SER A 401 -15.72 -12.28 0.64
N HIS A 402 -14.45 -12.65 0.86
CA HIS A 402 -13.30 -11.84 0.44
C HIS A 402 -13.29 -11.70 -1.09
N TRP A 403 -13.44 -12.81 -1.79
CA TRP A 403 -13.48 -12.81 -3.26
C TRP A 403 -14.77 -12.21 -3.83
N ALA A 404 -15.88 -12.25 -3.08
CA ALA A 404 -17.11 -11.56 -3.44
C ALA A 404 -16.91 -10.03 -3.47
N TRP A 405 -16.19 -9.48 -2.51
CA TRP A 405 -15.83 -8.05 -2.54
C TRP A 405 -14.95 -7.68 -3.73
N TRP A 406 -13.97 -8.49 -4.08
CA TRP A 406 -13.15 -8.27 -5.27
C TRP A 406 -13.97 -8.40 -6.56
N ARG A 407 -14.92 -9.33 -6.61
CA ARG A 407 -15.87 -9.46 -7.75
C ARG A 407 -16.77 -8.24 -7.85
N ALA A 408 -17.30 -7.76 -6.74
CA ALA A 408 -18.12 -6.54 -6.71
C ALA A 408 -17.32 -5.33 -7.23
N LEU A 409 -16.08 -5.14 -6.78
CA LEU A 409 -15.20 -4.10 -7.27
C LEU A 409 -14.91 -4.26 -8.77
N GLY A 410 -14.57 -5.44 -9.22
CA GLY A 410 -14.28 -5.73 -10.63
C GLY A 410 -15.49 -5.51 -11.55
N GLY A 411 -16.68 -5.91 -11.10
CA GLY A 411 -17.94 -5.65 -11.79
C GLY A 411 -18.23 -4.15 -11.91
N TRP A 412 -18.11 -3.44 -10.81
CA TRP A 412 -18.30 -1.98 -10.77
C TRP A 412 -17.32 -1.23 -11.68
N LEU A 413 -16.01 -1.55 -11.60
CA LEU A 413 -14.98 -0.93 -12.44
C LEU A 413 -15.20 -1.16 -13.93
N SER A 414 -15.71 -2.33 -14.28
CA SER A 414 -16.00 -2.69 -15.69
C SER A 414 -17.37 -2.22 -16.17
N GLY A 415 -18.17 -1.56 -15.33
CA GLY A 415 -19.53 -1.12 -15.66
C GLY A 415 -20.56 -2.26 -15.68
N ARG A 416 -20.22 -3.45 -15.15
CA ARG A 416 -21.08 -4.63 -15.08
C ARG A 416 -21.80 -4.69 -13.74
N LEU A 417 -22.74 -3.75 -13.55
CA LEU A 417 -23.41 -3.53 -12.26
C LEU A 417 -24.25 -4.74 -11.80
N GLU A 418 -24.78 -5.54 -12.71
CA GLU A 418 -25.47 -6.80 -12.38
C GLU A 418 -24.53 -7.79 -11.68
N ASP A 419 -23.29 -7.93 -12.16
CA ASP A 419 -22.26 -8.75 -11.50
C ASP A 419 -21.91 -8.19 -10.12
N THR A 420 -21.88 -6.87 -9.99
CA THR A 420 -21.67 -6.19 -8.71
C THR A 420 -22.78 -6.52 -7.73
N CYS A 421 -24.05 -6.41 -8.14
CA CYS A 421 -25.20 -6.76 -7.32
C CYS A 421 -25.14 -8.21 -6.84
N THR A 422 -24.88 -9.14 -7.77
CA THR A 422 -24.75 -10.56 -7.46
C THR A 422 -23.66 -10.81 -6.43
N ALA A 423 -22.48 -10.22 -6.63
CA ALA A 423 -21.36 -10.37 -5.73
C ALA A 423 -21.64 -9.76 -4.34
N LEU A 424 -22.31 -8.60 -4.28
CA LEU A 424 -22.66 -7.95 -3.01
C LEU A 424 -23.63 -8.76 -2.16
N THR A 425 -24.52 -9.55 -2.78
CA THR A 425 -25.39 -10.46 -2.00
C THR A 425 -24.59 -11.54 -1.27
N GLU A 426 -23.46 -11.96 -1.82
CA GLU A 426 -22.56 -12.96 -1.22
C GLU A 426 -21.70 -12.38 -0.08
N THR A 427 -21.49 -11.06 -0.04
CA THR A 427 -20.72 -10.43 1.04
C THR A 427 -21.45 -10.45 2.38
N GLY A 428 -22.78 -10.48 2.35
CA GLY A 428 -23.63 -10.38 3.55
C GLY A 428 -23.36 -9.10 4.35
N THR A 429 -23.27 -9.23 5.67
CA THR A 429 -22.95 -8.13 6.60
C THR A 429 -21.44 -7.97 6.85
N ARG A 430 -20.61 -8.72 6.17
CA ARG A 430 -19.15 -8.65 6.38
C ARG A 430 -18.59 -7.31 5.91
N PRO A 431 -17.67 -6.71 6.68
CA PRO A 431 -17.09 -5.43 6.31
C PRO A 431 -16.24 -5.54 5.04
N ILE A 432 -16.13 -4.43 4.34
CA ILE A 432 -15.27 -4.33 3.17
C ILE A 432 -13.80 -4.54 3.56
N PRO A 433 -13.05 -5.42 2.88
CA PRO A 433 -11.62 -5.61 3.13
C PRO A 433 -10.83 -4.30 2.93
N GLY A 434 -9.82 -4.08 3.77
CA GLY A 434 -8.99 -2.87 3.72
C GLY A 434 -8.37 -2.61 2.34
N GLU A 435 -7.96 -3.67 1.64
CA GLU A 435 -7.41 -3.59 0.28
C GLU A 435 -8.44 -3.11 -0.75
N VAL A 436 -9.67 -3.60 -0.69
CA VAL A 436 -10.77 -3.16 -1.59
C VAL A 436 -11.14 -1.71 -1.28
N ARG A 437 -11.21 -1.35 0.01
CA ARG A 437 -11.46 0.03 0.46
C ARG A 437 -10.40 0.99 -0.06
N SER A 438 -9.12 0.62 0.05
CA SER A 438 -8.01 1.41 -0.48
C SER A 438 -8.12 1.64 -1.99
N ARG A 439 -8.55 0.62 -2.75
CA ARG A 439 -8.75 0.73 -4.19
C ARG A 439 -9.90 1.67 -4.57
N LEU A 440 -11.01 1.59 -3.85
CA LEU A 440 -12.12 2.54 -4.03
C LEU A 440 -11.66 3.97 -3.73
N ALA A 441 -10.94 4.17 -2.62
CA ALA A 441 -10.40 5.47 -2.24
C ALA A 441 -9.44 6.05 -3.29
N ASP A 442 -8.56 5.24 -3.88
CA ASP A 442 -7.69 5.62 -5.00
C ASP A 442 -8.47 6.13 -6.23
N LEU A 443 -9.71 5.69 -6.39
CA LEU A 443 -10.64 6.09 -7.45
C LEU A 443 -11.60 7.19 -7.00
N MET A 444 -11.33 7.84 -5.87
CA MET A 444 -12.21 8.83 -5.24
C MET A 444 -13.63 8.30 -5.01
N SER A 445 -13.73 7.03 -4.61
CA SER A 445 -14.98 6.29 -4.44
C SER A 445 -14.98 5.55 -3.10
N ASP A 446 -16.16 5.14 -2.69
CA ASP A 446 -16.38 4.43 -1.43
C ASP A 446 -17.45 3.33 -1.55
N GLU A 447 -17.71 2.65 -0.45
CA GLU A 447 -18.73 1.61 -0.38
C GLU A 447 -20.15 2.12 -0.64
N ILE A 448 -20.45 3.38 -0.22
CA ILE A 448 -21.80 3.99 -0.45
C ILE A 448 -22.06 4.12 -1.94
N LEU A 449 -21.06 4.61 -2.70
CA LEU A 449 -21.18 4.74 -4.14
C LEU A 449 -21.35 3.37 -4.82
N LEU A 450 -20.47 2.42 -4.49
CA LEU A 450 -20.50 1.09 -5.08
C LEU A 450 -21.82 0.36 -4.84
N ARG A 451 -22.31 0.33 -3.58
CA ARG A 451 -23.57 -0.32 -3.23
C ARG A 451 -24.77 0.42 -3.82
N GLY A 452 -24.75 1.75 -3.75
CA GLY A 452 -25.84 2.60 -4.25
C GLY A 452 -26.03 2.46 -5.76
N GLU A 453 -24.97 2.53 -6.54
CA GLU A 453 -25.03 2.36 -8.00
C GLU A 453 -25.52 0.96 -8.39
N ALA A 454 -25.01 -0.09 -7.73
CA ALA A 454 -25.47 -1.44 -7.95
C ALA A 454 -26.99 -1.61 -7.64
N ALA A 455 -27.46 -1.01 -6.55
CA ALA A 455 -28.89 -1.06 -6.18
C ALA A 455 -29.77 -0.26 -7.16
N LEU A 456 -29.30 0.89 -7.64
CA LEU A 456 -29.99 1.68 -8.67
C LEU A 456 -30.07 0.92 -10.00
N ASP A 457 -29.03 0.20 -10.37
CA ASP A 457 -29.03 -0.63 -11.58
C ASP A 457 -30.08 -1.73 -11.49
N LYS A 458 -30.10 -2.47 -10.39
CA LYS A 458 -31.10 -3.53 -10.12
C LYS A 458 -32.53 -3.01 -10.16
N ALA A 459 -32.75 -1.74 -9.79
CA ALA A 459 -34.04 -1.08 -9.83
C ALA A 459 -34.37 -0.43 -11.19
N GLY A 460 -33.46 -0.51 -12.18
CA GLY A 460 -33.66 0.08 -13.50
C GLY A 460 -33.44 1.61 -13.56
N HIS A 461 -32.73 2.17 -12.57
CA HIS A 461 -32.52 3.62 -12.45
C HIS A 461 -31.14 4.09 -12.96
N THR A 462 -30.32 3.21 -13.56
CA THR A 462 -28.96 3.52 -14.03
C THR A 462 -28.92 4.73 -14.96
N ALA A 463 -29.79 4.80 -15.96
CA ALA A 463 -29.81 5.90 -16.92
C ALA A 463 -30.12 7.26 -16.27
N ALA A 464 -31.09 7.26 -15.35
CA ALA A 464 -31.45 8.47 -14.60
C ALA A 464 -30.29 8.90 -13.68
N TRP A 465 -29.66 7.96 -12.98
CA TRP A 465 -28.47 8.22 -12.16
C TRP A 465 -27.32 8.81 -13.00
N GLN A 466 -27.01 8.22 -14.16
CA GLN A 466 -25.98 8.74 -15.06
C GLN A 466 -26.30 10.17 -15.53
N THR A 467 -27.56 10.46 -15.85
CA THR A 467 -27.99 11.81 -16.20
C THR A 467 -27.78 12.79 -15.03
N ALA A 468 -28.06 12.38 -13.81
CA ALA A 468 -27.80 13.20 -12.62
C ALA A 468 -26.29 13.45 -12.43
N VAL A 469 -25.45 12.43 -12.57
CA VAL A 469 -23.97 12.55 -12.48
C VAL A 469 -23.42 13.47 -13.58
N GLU A 470 -23.94 13.40 -14.79
CA GLU A 470 -23.54 14.30 -15.88
C GLU A 470 -23.95 15.77 -15.61
N ALA A 471 -25.15 16.00 -15.10
CA ALA A 471 -25.62 17.33 -14.68
C ALA A 471 -24.74 17.87 -13.55
N HIS A 472 -24.40 17.02 -12.56
CA HIS A 472 -23.46 17.37 -11.50
C HIS A 472 -22.09 17.77 -12.08
N GLY A 473 -21.54 17.01 -13.03
CA GLY A 473 -20.29 17.34 -13.73
C GLY A 473 -20.30 18.72 -14.40
N LYS A 474 -21.47 19.15 -14.91
CA LYS A 474 -21.70 20.46 -15.52
C LYS A 474 -22.04 21.56 -14.50
N MET A 475 -22.14 21.23 -13.21
CA MET A 475 -22.64 22.10 -12.14
C MET A 475 -24.09 22.61 -12.39
N ASP A 476 -24.88 21.85 -13.12
CA ASP A 476 -26.30 22.12 -13.35
C ASP A 476 -27.14 21.48 -12.22
N PHE A 477 -27.07 22.07 -11.04
CA PHE A 477 -27.71 21.55 -9.84
C PHE A 477 -29.25 21.50 -9.94
N PRO A 478 -29.95 22.48 -10.58
CA PRO A 478 -31.38 22.36 -10.81
C PRO A 478 -31.74 21.15 -11.69
N ALA A 479 -31.02 20.91 -12.77
CA ALA A 479 -31.26 19.74 -13.62
C ALA A 479 -31.02 18.45 -12.87
N GLU A 480 -29.94 18.38 -12.09
CA GLU A 480 -29.60 17.21 -11.26
C GLU A 480 -30.70 16.90 -10.23
N LEU A 481 -31.14 17.89 -9.45
CA LEU A 481 -32.24 17.75 -8.48
C LEU A 481 -33.50 17.29 -9.19
N GLY A 482 -33.85 17.90 -10.33
CA GLY A 482 -35.01 17.52 -11.13
C GLY A 482 -35.01 16.07 -11.60
N VAL A 483 -33.82 15.46 -11.79
CA VAL A 483 -33.67 14.02 -12.07
C VAL A 483 -33.84 13.20 -10.79
N LEU A 484 -33.11 13.57 -9.72
CA LEU A 484 -33.16 12.84 -8.44
C LEU A 484 -34.55 12.82 -7.81
N ASP A 485 -35.35 13.89 -7.98
CA ASP A 485 -36.73 14.01 -7.44
C ASP A 485 -37.71 13.14 -8.22
N LYS A 486 -37.40 12.76 -9.44
CA LYS A 486 -38.22 11.84 -10.25
C LYS A 486 -37.93 10.37 -10.00
N LEU A 487 -36.88 10.05 -9.25
CA LEU A 487 -36.60 8.67 -8.89
C LEU A 487 -37.66 8.17 -7.92
N MET A 488 -38.43 7.20 -8.36
CA MET A 488 -39.48 6.53 -7.56
C MET A 488 -38.90 5.17 -7.08
N ASP A 489 -39.44 4.68 -5.97
CA ASP A 489 -39.14 3.34 -5.43
C ASP A 489 -37.62 3.10 -5.25
N ILE A 490 -36.92 4.09 -4.69
CA ILE A 490 -35.45 4.00 -4.44
C ILE A 490 -35.18 2.86 -3.47
N PRO A 491 -34.35 1.87 -3.83
CA PRO A 491 -33.95 0.80 -2.94
C PRO A 491 -33.30 1.32 -1.66
N ALA A 492 -33.49 0.61 -0.54
CA ALA A 492 -32.94 0.99 0.75
C ALA A 492 -31.41 1.14 0.70
N GLU A 493 -30.73 0.29 -0.07
CA GLU A 493 -29.27 0.30 -0.25
C GLU A 493 -28.78 1.50 -1.09
N ALA A 494 -29.62 2.06 -1.95
CA ALA A 494 -29.30 3.23 -2.75
C ALA A 494 -29.61 4.56 -2.03
N LYS A 495 -30.49 4.53 -1.02
CA LYS A 495 -30.92 5.73 -0.31
C LYS A 495 -29.76 6.55 0.28
N PRO A 496 -28.75 5.95 0.95
CA PRO A 496 -27.59 6.70 1.44
C PRO A 496 -26.85 7.48 0.35
N LEU A 497 -26.76 6.91 -0.86
CA LEU A 497 -26.12 7.57 -2.01
C LEU A 497 -26.94 8.79 -2.47
N ILE A 498 -28.23 8.62 -2.65
CA ILE A 498 -29.14 9.71 -3.08
C ILE A 498 -29.19 10.83 -2.05
N ASP A 499 -29.33 10.49 -0.77
CA ASP A 499 -29.36 11.48 0.32
C ASP A 499 -28.03 12.25 0.39
N ARG A 500 -26.89 11.56 0.24
CA ARG A 500 -25.57 12.20 0.14
C ARG A 500 -25.51 13.16 -1.04
N GLN A 501 -25.94 12.73 -2.22
CA GLN A 501 -25.89 13.55 -3.42
C GLN A 501 -26.71 14.83 -3.26
N ARG A 502 -27.89 14.75 -2.68
CA ARG A 502 -28.72 15.93 -2.37
C ARG A 502 -28.04 16.88 -1.39
N ARG A 503 -27.38 16.37 -0.35
CA ARG A 503 -26.61 17.23 0.58
C ARG A 503 -25.47 17.94 -0.12
N LEU A 504 -24.70 17.22 -0.97
CA LEU A 504 -23.60 17.79 -1.73
C LEU A 504 -24.06 18.88 -2.67
N ILE A 505 -25.17 18.70 -3.38
CA ILE A 505 -25.78 19.72 -4.24
C ILE A 505 -26.12 20.99 -3.42
N GLY A 506 -26.76 20.85 -2.26
CA GLY A 506 -27.07 21.99 -1.40
C GLY A 506 -25.83 22.75 -0.94
N MET A 507 -24.78 22.01 -0.53
CA MET A 507 -23.51 22.62 -0.13
C MET A 507 -22.84 23.33 -1.31
N GLU A 508 -22.74 22.70 -2.47
CA GLU A 508 -22.08 23.26 -3.65
C GLU A 508 -22.84 24.46 -4.23
N THR A 509 -24.17 24.48 -4.13
CA THR A 509 -25.01 25.63 -4.48
C THR A 509 -24.70 26.84 -3.61
N ASN A 510 -24.62 26.65 -2.29
CA ASN A 510 -24.27 27.71 -1.35
C ASN A 510 -22.84 28.21 -1.56
N LEU A 511 -21.91 27.28 -1.81
CA LEU A 511 -20.53 27.63 -2.17
C LEU A 511 -20.46 28.45 -3.47
N ALA A 512 -21.25 28.10 -4.48
CA ALA A 512 -21.32 28.87 -5.74
C ALA A 512 -21.87 30.28 -5.53
N ALA A 513 -22.77 30.46 -4.56
CA ALA A 513 -23.28 31.78 -4.14
C ALA A 513 -22.24 32.57 -3.31
N GLY A 514 -21.14 31.99 -2.90
CA GLY A 514 -20.11 32.62 -2.04
C GLY A 514 -20.47 32.60 -0.56
N GLU A 515 -21.43 31.77 -0.17
CA GLU A 515 -21.88 31.63 1.22
C GLU A 515 -20.92 30.74 2.02
N TRP A 516 -20.88 30.95 3.33
CA TRP A 516 -20.16 30.08 4.23
C TRP A 516 -20.90 28.76 4.42
N VAL A 517 -20.21 27.66 4.15
CA VAL A 517 -20.70 26.30 4.32
C VAL A 517 -19.90 25.60 5.41
N LYS A 518 -20.57 24.89 6.30
CA LYS A 518 -19.97 24.11 7.37
C LYS A 518 -19.83 22.65 6.93
N LEU A 519 -18.60 22.15 6.84
CA LEU A 519 -18.27 20.76 6.54
C LEU A 519 -18.03 20.00 7.85
N SER A 520 -19.04 19.28 8.31
CA SER A 520 -18.99 18.53 9.57
C SER A 520 -18.62 17.07 9.35
N ALA A 521 -17.81 16.50 10.24
CA ALA A 521 -17.43 15.09 10.24
C ALA A 521 -18.31 14.32 11.25
N ASP A 522 -19.56 14.05 10.87
CA ASP A 522 -20.47 13.27 11.69
C ASP A 522 -19.98 11.81 11.89
N PRO A 523 -20.55 11.03 12.81
CA PRO A 523 -20.11 9.66 13.06
C PRO A 523 -20.17 8.73 11.85
N SER A 524 -21.03 9.02 10.85
CA SER A 524 -21.13 8.21 9.65
C SER A 524 -20.02 8.50 8.65
N LEU A 525 -19.44 9.71 8.68
CA LEU A 525 -18.49 10.22 7.69
C LEU A 525 -18.97 10.04 6.23
N SER A 526 -20.30 10.08 6.02
CA SER A 526 -20.91 9.75 4.72
C SER A 526 -20.55 10.74 3.61
N ASP A 527 -20.22 11.99 3.96
CA ASP A 527 -19.85 13.04 3.03
C ASP A 527 -18.30 13.19 2.92
N TRP A 528 -17.57 12.29 3.57
CA TRP A 528 -16.12 12.29 3.62
C TRP A 528 -15.50 11.03 3.03
N LEU A 529 -14.45 11.20 2.28
CA LEU A 529 -13.63 10.11 1.75
C LEU A 529 -12.37 9.94 2.59
N ARG A 530 -12.22 8.77 3.22
CA ARG A 530 -11.03 8.39 3.98
C ARG A 530 -10.02 7.78 3.02
N LEU A 531 -9.01 8.56 2.66
CA LEU A 531 -7.93 8.11 1.77
C LEU A 531 -6.87 7.33 2.52
N ASP A 532 -6.61 7.71 3.78
CA ASP A 532 -5.65 7.04 4.65
C ASP A 532 -5.95 7.37 6.13
N GLY A 533 -5.54 6.47 7.04
CA GLY A 533 -5.69 6.66 8.49
C GLY A 533 -7.04 6.24 9.08
N ALA A 534 -7.06 6.13 10.40
CA ALA A 534 -8.24 5.74 11.20
C ALA A 534 -9.02 6.99 11.66
N TRP A 535 -9.78 7.59 10.77
CA TRP A 535 -10.62 8.75 11.04
C TRP A 535 -11.94 8.34 11.69
N VAL A 536 -12.37 9.10 12.69
CA VAL A 536 -13.64 8.95 13.40
C VAL A 536 -14.36 10.31 13.41
N GLY A 537 -15.59 10.33 12.89
CA GLY A 537 -16.47 11.47 13.04
C GLY A 537 -17.11 11.48 14.43
N GLN A 538 -17.35 12.65 14.97
CA GLN A 538 -17.95 12.84 16.28
C GLN A 538 -19.35 13.47 16.18
N ALA A 539 -20.18 13.27 17.20
CA ALA A 539 -21.55 13.80 17.20
C ALA A 539 -21.62 15.33 17.16
N ASP A 540 -20.58 16.03 17.60
CA ASP A 540 -20.43 17.49 17.52
C ASP A 540 -19.92 17.97 16.15
N GLY A 541 -19.66 17.05 15.22
CA GLY A 541 -19.16 17.32 13.87
C GLY A 541 -17.65 17.44 13.79
N ASN A 542 -16.90 17.23 14.87
CA ASN A 542 -15.45 17.19 14.85
C ASN A 542 -14.94 15.90 14.19
N ALA A 543 -13.75 15.98 13.58
CA ALA A 543 -13.00 14.82 13.13
C ALA A 543 -11.92 14.49 14.14
N LEU A 544 -11.85 13.22 14.54
CA LEU A 544 -10.81 12.67 15.39
C LEU A 544 -9.94 11.72 14.58
N ILE A 545 -8.63 11.88 14.65
CA ILE A 545 -7.66 10.87 14.21
C ILE A 545 -6.88 10.38 15.41
N THR A 546 -6.95 9.09 15.67
CA THR A 546 -6.13 8.44 16.69
C THR A 546 -4.82 8.01 16.05
N GLY A 547 -3.72 8.45 16.67
CA GLY A 547 -2.41 8.27 16.09
C GLY A 547 -1.93 6.85 16.10
N ASP A 548 -1.61 6.40 14.89
CA ASP A 548 -0.77 5.25 14.60
C ASP A 548 -0.24 5.34 13.15
N GLY A 549 -0.19 6.57 12.58
CA GLY A 549 -0.04 6.80 11.16
C GLY A 549 1.14 7.67 10.74
N ASP A 550 1.91 7.18 9.72
CA ASP A 550 2.85 8.04 8.97
C ASP A 550 2.11 9.13 8.20
N ARG A 551 0.88 8.83 7.83
CA ARG A 551 0.04 9.74 7.07
C ARG A 551 -1.42 9.34 7.26
N ALA A 552 -2.25 10.33 7.52
CA ALA A 552 -3.70 10.17 7.46
C ALA A 552 -4.27 11.32 6.64
N LEU A 553 -5.22 10.99 5.76
CA LEU A 553 -5.84 11.93 4.85
C LEU A 553 -7.32 11.60 4.71
N MET A 554 -8.15 12.60 4.97
CA MET A 554 -9.59 12.53 4.76
C MET A 554 -10.05 13.80 4.05
N VAL A 555 -10.85 13.68 3.02
CA VAL A 555 -11.32 14.82 2.23
C VAL A 555 -12.82 14.83 2.11
N HIS A 556 -13.41 16.02 2.13
CA HIS A 556 -14.83 16.21 1.91
C HIS A 556 -15.18 16.03 0.42
N LEU A 557 -16.32 15.45 0.13
CA LEU A 557 -16.75 15.15 -1.24
C LEU A 557 -17.26 16.36 -2.01
N ALA A 558 -17.73 17.43 -1.33
CA ALA A 558 -18.15 18.67 -2.00
C ALA A 558 -16.99 19.36 -2.74
N ARG A 559 -17.27 19.88 -3.91
CA ARG A 559 -16.34 20.65 -4.74
C ARG A 559 -16.35 22.11 -4.32
N ILE A 560 -15.19 22.60 -3.87
CA ILE A 560 -15.05 23.97 -3.37
C ILE A 560 -14.63 24.98 -4.44
N GLY A 561 -14.12 24.50 -5.59
CA GLY A 561 -13.61 25.34 -6.66
C GLY A 561 -12.17 25.84 -6.45
N PRO A 562 -11.65 26.67 -7.40
CA PRO A 562 -10.25 27.03 -7.45
C PRO A 562 -9.83 28.09 -6.43
N ALA A 563 -10.72 28.99 -6.04
CA ALA A 563 -10.48 30.05 -5.08
C ALA A 563 -11.42 29.92 -3.89
N PHE A 564 -10.88 29.92 -2.68
CA PHE A 564 -11.69 29.73 -1.47
C PHE A 564 -11.04 30.33 -0.23
N GLU A 565 -11.85 30.50 0.78
CA GLU A 565 -11.42 30.80 2.15
C GLU A 565 -12.03 29.76 3.09
N ALA A 566 -11.18 29.17 3.94
CA ALA A 566 -11.57 28.15 4.91
C ALA A 566 -11.02 28.47 6.29
N ARG A 567 -11.74 28.04 7.34
CA ARG A 567 -11.33 28.25 8.73
C ARG A 567 -11.82 27.11 9.62
N GLY A 568 -11.14 26.96 10.75
CA GLY A 568 -11.48 25.95 11.75
C GLY A 568 -10.51 25.96 12.91
N THR A 569 -10.47 24.89 13.69
CA THR A 569 -9.52 24.70 14.77
C THR A 569 -8.82 23.34 14.69
N ILE A 570 -7.61 23.27 15.22
CA ILE A 570 -6.85 22.02 15.40
C ILE A 570 -6.43 21.96 16.87
N GLN A 571 -6.57 20.77 17.48
CA GLN A 571 -6.16 20.51 18.85
C GLN A 571 -5.44 19.17 18.96
N SER A 572 -4.43 19.09 19.81
CA SER A 572 -3.77 17.82 20.17
C SER A 572 -4.20 17.38 21.56
N THR A 573 -4.45 16.08 21.74
CA THR A 573 -4.69 15.51 23.08
C THR A 573 -3.41 15.29 23.88
N HIS A 574 -2.22 15.33 23.23
CA HIS A 574 -0.91 15.15 23.84
C HIS A 574 0.08 16.19 23.31
N PRO A 575 -0.09 17.47 23.71
CA PRO A 575 0.67 18.59 23.15
C PRO A 575 2.15 18.58 23.54
N GLU A 576 2.54 17.82 24.57
CA GLU A 576 3.91 17.65 25.04
C GLU A 576 4.74 16.74 24.11
N ASN A 577 4.09 15.98 23.22
CA ASN A 577 4.81 15.07 22.37
C ASN A 577 5.43 15.81 21.15
N PRO A 578 6.77 15.87 21.01
CA PRO A 578 7.45 16.77 20.07
C PRO A 578 7.50 16.23 18.63
N ARG A 579 6.64 15.31 18.23
CA ARG A 579 6.67 14.69 16.90
C ARG A 579 5.28 14.52 16.31
N PHE A 580 4.60 15.60 15.97
CA PHE A 580 3.41 15.49 15.15
C PHE A 580 3.41 16.51 14.00
N CYS A 581 2.68 16.17 12.98
CA CYS A 581 2.39 17.03 11.87
C CYS A 581 0.88 16.97 11.63
N ALA A 582 0.22 18.12 11.66
CA ALA A 582 -1.21 18.21 11.48
C ALA A 582 -1.53 19.37 10.55
N GLY A 583 -2.56 19.25 9.73
CA GLY A 583 -2.85 20.31 8.80
C GLY A 583 -4.12 20.10 7.98
N ILE A 584 -4.27 20.94 7.00
CA ILE A 584 -5.38 20.96 6.06
C ILE A 584 -4.88 20.53 4.69
N ALA A 585 -5.56 19.58 4.08
CA ALA A 585 -5.36 19.17 2.71
C ALA A 585 -6.31 19.95 1.80
N PHE A 586 -5.82 20.42 0.66
CA PHE A 586 -6.64 21.13 -0.32
C PHE A 586 -6.11 20.93 -1.74
N GLY A 587 -6.93 21.24 -2.72
CA GLY A 587 -6.57 21.17 -4.11
C GLY A 587 -6.42 19.72 -4.58
N HIS A 588 -7.43 19.18 -5.18
CA HIS A 588 -7.33 17.98 -5.96
C HIS A 588 -7.27 18.38 -7.42
N HIS A 589 -6.25 17.92 -8.12
CA HIS A 589 -6.37 17.83 -9.56
C HIS A 589 -7.41 16.78 -9.90
N SER A 590 -8.24 17.07 -10.90
CA SER A 590 -8.99 16.07 -11.61
C SER A 590 -8.07 14.86 -11.82
N LEU A 591 -8.64 13.70 -11.85
CA LEU A 591 -8.01 12.40 -12.04
C LEU A 591 -6.92 12.31 -13.14
N ASP A 592 -6.55 13.41 -13.79
CA ASP A 592 -5.46 13.55 -14.76
C ASP A 592 -4.07 13.62 -14.14
N SER A 593 -3.97 13.86 -12.84
CA SER A 593 -2.73 13.79 -12.09
C SER A 593 -2.63 12.47 -11.32
N LYS A 594 -1.39 12.01 -11.12
CA LYS A 594 -1.13 10.77 -10.36
C LYS A 594 -1.92 10.75 -9.05
N PRO A 595 -2.54 9.61 -8.69
CA PRO A 595 -3.22 9.47 -7.40
C PRO A 595 -2.33 9.95 -6.26
N GLY A 596 -2.86 10.81 -5.39
CA GLY A 596 -2.15 11.25 -4.19
C GLY A 596 -1.42 12.60 -4.28
N GLN A 597 -1.67 13.44 -5.29
CA GLN A 597 -1.13 14.81 -5.32
C GLN A 597 -2.05 15.80 -4.59
N TRP A 598 -1.91 15.85 -3.27
CA TRP A 598 -2.55 16.85 -2.42
C TRP A 598 -1.54 17.91 -2.02
N VAL A 599 -1.99 19.16 -1.97
CA VAL A 599 -1.28 20.22 -1.26
C VAL A 599 -1.76 20.21 0.17
N THR A 600 -0.83 20.24 1.11
CA THR A 600 -1.14 20.26 2.53
C THR A 600 -0.49 21.45 3.18
N ALA A 601 -1.26 22.21 3.95
CA ALA A 601 -0.75 23.23 4.86
C ALA A 601 -0.59 22.55 6.23
N GLU A 602 0.63 22.31 6.66
CA GLU A 602 0.95 21.48 7.82
C GLU A 602 1.76 22.25 8.85
N ILE A 603 1.48 21.97 10.12
CA ILE A 603 2.30 22.35 11.25
C ILE A 603 3.18 21.15 11.57
N VAL A 604 4.47 21.34 11.56
CA VAL A 604 5.45 20.34 11.93
C VAL A 604 6.00 20.66 13.30
N TRP A 605 5.84 19.75 14.22
CA TRP A 605 6.40 19.83 15.55
C TRP A 605 7.57 18.85 15.69
N SER A 606 8.77 19.35 15.88
CA SER A 606 9.97 18.54 16.03
C SER A 606 10.74 18.91 17.32
N LYS A 607 11.70 18.07 17.71
CA LYS A 607 12.65 18.40 18.79
C LYS A 607 13.45 19.68 18.56
N GLN A 608 13.55 20.12 17.30
CA GLN A 608 14.31 21.31 16.89
C GLN A 608 13.46 22.58 16.89
N GLY A 609 12.16 22.47 17.16
CA GLY A 609 11.22 23.59 17.17
C GLY A 609 9.94 23.29 16.39
N LYS A 610 9.08 24.28 16.33
CA LYS A 610 7.81 24.25 15.65
C LYS A 610 7.94 25.02 14.35
N SER A 611 7.47 24.45 13.25
CA SER A 611 7.50 25.08 11.93
C SER A 611 6.18 24.84 11.21
N ALA A 612 5.80 25.78 10.37
CA ALA A 612 4.71 25.60 9.43
C ALA A 612 5.29 25.29 8.06
N MET A 613 4.68 24.36 7.34
CA MET A 613 5.12 24.03 5.98
C MET A 613 3.93 23.82 5.06
N ILE A 614 4.14 24.16 3.80
CA ILE A 614 3.26 23.76 2.73
C ILE A 614 3.96 22.63 1.99
N ASN A 615 3.27 21.49 1.90
CA ASN A 615 3.85 20.28 1.39
C ASN A 615 3.06 19.79 0.16
N ARG A 616 3.79 19.24 -0.81
CA ARG A 616 3.23 18.56 -1.97
C ARG A 616 3.59 17.08 -1.87
N SER A 617 2.72 16.20 -2.28
CA SER A 617 2.82 14.74 -2.10
C SER A 617 4.15 14.11 -2.51
N TYR A 618 4.98 14.78 -3.33
CA TYR A 618 6.25 14.24 -3.82
C TYR A 618 7.44 15.21 -3.76
N TYR A 619 7.24 16.48 -3.39
CA TYR A 619 8.32 17.45 -3.31
C TYR A 619 8.16 18.27 -2.04
N ASN A 620 9.12 18.16 -1.14
CA ASN A 620 9.24 19.04 0.01
C ASN A 620 9.66 20.44 -0.48
N THR A 621 8.69 21.27 -0.81
CA THR A 621 8.92 22.70 -0.91
C THR A 621 8.60 23.31 0.45
N GLY A 622 9.49 23.09 1.42
CA GLY A 622 9.33 23.67 2.75
C GLY A 622 9.55 25.15 2.69
N ILE A 623 8.58 25.92 3.16
CA ILE A 623 8.84 27.24 3.70
C ILE A 623 8.84 27.05 5.21
N LEU A 624 10.02 27.13 5.77
CA LEU A 624 10.23 27.05 7.21
C LEU A 624 10.25 28.47 7.74
N ASP A 625 9.10 28.98 8.19
CA ASP A 625 9.11 30.10 9.13
C ASP A 625 9.05 29.52 10.54
N LYS A 626 9.96 29.98 11.39
CA LYS A 626 9.96 29.67 12.82
C LYS A 626 8.75 30.34 13.46
N ALA A 627 7.65 29.61 13.56
CA ALA A 627 6.46 30.10 14.24
C ALA A 627 6.68 30.08 15.76
N THR A 628 6.45 31.17 16.41
CA THR A 628 6.15 31.24 17.85
C THR A 628 4.76 30.60 18.03
N VAL A 629 4.69 29.44 18.65
CA VAL A 629 3.55 28.56 18.45
C VAL A 629 2.55 28.66 19.56
N ALA A 630 1.29 28.64 19.14
CA ALA A 630 0.10 28.44 19.94
C ALA A 630 0.16 27.14 20.80
N ASP A 631 -0.55 27.17 21.91
CA ASP A 631 -0.74 26.03 22.81
C ASP A 631 -1.77 25.07 22.23
N PHE A 632 -1.34 23.98 21.61
CA PHE A 632 -2.21 22.97 21.02
C PHE A 632 -2.94 22.08 22.04
N SER A 633 -2.72 22.28 23.35
CA SER A 633 -3.60 21.68 24.36
C SER A 633 -5.03 22.26 24.29
N LYS A 634 -5.20 23.39 23.63
CA LYS A 634 -6.46 24.06 23.36
C LYS A 634 -6.73 24.10 21.86
N PRO A 635 -8.01 24.27 21.45
CA PRO A 635 -8.33 24.47 20.04
C PRO A 635 -7.62 25.72 19.49
N VAL A 636 -6.71 25.51 18.52
CA VAL A 636 -5.97 26.58 17.86
C VAL A 636 -6.67 26.95 16.57
N PRO A 637 -7.16 28.20 16.43
CA PRO A 637 -7.84 28.63 15.22
C PRO A 637 -6.85 28.77 14.06
N TRP A 638 -7.31 28.41 12.87
CA TRP A 638 -6.58 28.59 11.62
C TRP A 638 -7.51 29.18 10.54
N THR A 639 -6.93 29.90 9.59
CA THR A 639 -7.57 30.31 8.34
C THR A 639 -6.70 29.98 7.17
N LEU A 640 -7.27 29.54 6.08
CA LEU A 640 -6.61 29.24 4.81
C LEU A 640 -7.34 29.96 3.70
N LYS A 641 -6.66 30.81 2.95
CA LYS A 641 -7.21 31.51 1.80
C LYS A 641 -6.37 31.21 0.57
N LEU A 642 -7.02 30.73 -0.48
CA LEU A 642 -6.43 30.55 -1.79
C LEU A 642 -7.16 31.45 -2.78
N GLN A 643 -6.46 32.40 -3.38
CA GLN A 643 -6.99 33.32 -4.37
C GLN A 643 -5.85 33.79 -5.29
N ASP A 644 -6.07 33.87 -6.59
CA ASP A 644 -5.09 34.37 -7.59
C ASP A 644 -3.72 33.67 -7.49
N ASP A 645 -3.71 32.34 -7.33
CA ASP A 645 -2.52 31.52 -7.11
C ASP A 645 -1.69 31.88 -5.86
N ARG A 646 -2.24 32.72 -4.97
CA ARG A 646 -1.63 33.06 -3.70
C ARG A 646 -2.33 32.33 -2.57
N LEU A 647 -1.55 31.61 -1.78
CA LEU A 647 -2.03 30.96 -0.55
C LEU A 647 -1.62 31.79 0.65
N THR A 648 -2.60 32.14 1.48
CA THR A 648 -2.38 32.72 2.81
C THR A 648 -2.89 31.73 3.85
N TRP A 649 -2.04 31.37 4.80
CA TRP A 649 -2.41 30.52 5.92
C TRP A 649 -2.08 31.23 7.24
N THR A 650 -3.08 31.39 8.10
CA THR A 650 -2.92 31.95 9.43
C THR A 650 -3.19 30.88 10.49
N LEU A 651 -2.43 30.92 11.56
CA LEU A 651 -2.57 30.00 12.69
C LEU A 651 -2.48 30.82 13.98
N GLY A 652 -3.32 30.55 14.96
CA GLY A 652 -3.54 31.31 16.21
C GLY A 652 -2.36 32.14 16.71
N GLY A 653 -2.61 33.37 17.10
CA GLY A 653 -1.60 34.26 17.64
C GLY A 653 -0.75 35.08 16.64
N GLY A 654 -1.17 35.13 15.37
CA GLY A 654 -0.57 36.06 14.39
C GLY A 654 0.51 35.49 13.48
N PHE A 655 0.69 34.18 13.43
CA PHE A 655 1.50 33.56 12.41
C PHE A 655 0.80 33.66 11.06
N ILE A 656 1.47 34.21 10.06
CA ILE A 656 0.99 34.30 8.68
C ILE A 656 2.04 33.68 7.78
N CYS A 657 1.67 32.62 7.06
CA CYS A 657 2.45 32.08 5.96
C CYS A 657 1.81 32.55 4.65
N GLU A 658 2.52 33.36 3.91
CA GLU A 658 2.13 33.76 2.55
C GLU A 658 3.05 33.08 1.56
N ASN A 659 2.45 32.38 0.57
CA ASN A 659 3.22 31.76 -0.49
C ASN A 659 2.58 32.06 -1.84
N GLU A 660 3.42 32.52 -2.76
CA GLU A 660 3.07 32.48 -4.17
C GLU A 660 3.29 31.06 -4.66
N PHE A 661 2.27 30.46 -5.27
CA PHE A 661 2.34 29.11 -5.89
C PHE A 661 3.36 29.03 -7.04
N LEU A 662 3.93 30.15 -7.42
CA LEU A 662 5.02 30.27 -8.38
C LEU A 662 6.31 29.78 -7.72
N GLY A 663 6.69 28.53 -8.01
CA GLY A 663 7.96 27.97 -7.58
C GLY A 663 9.12 28.89 -8.00
N ARG A 664 10.16 28.95 -7.16
CA ARG A 664 11.41 29.70 -7.42
C ARG A 664 12.05 29.43 -8.78
N ASP A 665 11.64 28.37 -9.48
CA ASP A 665 12.23 27.91 -10.74
C ASP A 665 11.38 28.20 -11.97
N GLY A 666 10.28 28.94 -11.86
CA GLY A 666 9.45 29.32 -13.04
C GLY A 666 8.77 28.17 -13.78
N ASN A 667 9.09 26.92 -13.41
CA ASN A 667 8.69 25.71 -14.14
C ASN A 667 7.38 25.06 -13.64
N LEU A 668 6.68 25.67 -12.70
CA LEU A 668 5.49 25.09 -12.08
C LEU A 668 4.16 25.62 -12.65
N LYS A 669 4.20 26.59 -13.54
CA LYS A 669 3.00 27.10 -14.26
C LYS A 669 2.20 26.04 -15.03
N GLY A 670 2.77 24.87 -15.28
CA GLY A 670 2.12 23.77 -16.01
C GLY A 670 1.54 22.64 -15.15
N HIS A 671 1.75 22.66 -13.81
CA HIS A 671 1.41 21.53 -12.94
C HIS A 671 0.33 21.80 -11.88
N TYR A 672 -0.14 23.05 -11.76
CA TYR A 672 -1.23 23.43 -10.89
C TYR A 672 -2.22 24.33 -11.64
N THR A 673 -3.20 23.71 -12.24
CA THR A 673 -4.47 24.38 -12.50
C THR A 673 -5.37 24.03 -11.30
N THR A 674 -5.72 25.04 -10.52
CA THR A 674 -6.82 24.97 -9.57
C THR A 674 -8.08 24.68 -10.39
N THR A 675 -8.54 23.43 -10.35
CA THR A 675 -9.70 23.00 -11.12
C THR A 675 -11.00 23.33 -10.41
N SER A 676 -12.10 23.40 -11.14
CA SER A 676 -13.45 23.49 -10.61
C SER A 676 -13.79 22.38 -9.58
N ASP A 677 -13.00 21.31 -9.55
CA ASP A 677 -13.17 20.12 -8.69
C ASP A 677 -12.34 20.17 -7.41
N GLY A 678 -11.77 21.31 -7.05
CA GLY A 678 -10.99 21.49 -5.82
C GLY A 678 -11.78 21.04 -4.59
N ARG A 679 -11.13 20.29 -3.69
CA ARG A 679 -11.68 19.76 -2.43
C ARG A 679 -10.83 20.17 -1.26
N VAL A 680 -11.38 20.07 -0.05
CA VAL A 680 -10.68 20.35 1.20
C VAL A 680 -10.83 19.18 2.16
N GLY A 681 -9.86 18.99 3.03
CA GLY A 681 -9.89 17.93 4.03
C GLY A 681 -8.88 18.12 5.13
N PHE A 682 -8.73 17.10 5.93
CA PHE A 682 -7.79 17.03 7.04
C PHE A 682 -6.62 16.12 6.68
N CYS A 683 -5.45 16.51 7.10
CA CYS A 683 -4.27 15.65 6.98
C CYS A 683 -3.47 15.65 8.29
N THR A 684 -2.80 14.53 8.54
CA THR A 684 -1.79 14.44 9.58
C THR A 684 -0.67 13.54 9.10
N ARG A 685 0.55 13.82 9.56
CA ARG A 685 1.72 12.95 9.41
C ARG A 685 2.32 12.77 10.78
N VAL A 686 2.75 11.57 11.09
CA VAL A 686 3.42 11.27 12.36
C VAL A 686 2.59 11.73 13.57
N THR A 687 1.62 10.95 13.93
CA THR A 687 1.02 11.05 15.27
C THR A 687 1.73 10.04 16.17
N PRO A 688 2.32 10.46 17.28
CA PRO A 688 2.92 9.54 18.24
C PRO A 688 1.88 8.58 18.81
N MET A 689 2.29 7.35 19.15
CA MET A 689 1.41 6.37 19.77
C MET A 689 0.67 6.98 20.97
N GLY A 690 -0.64 6.78 21.02
CA GLY A 690 -1.51 7.27 22.10
C GLY A 690 -1.93 8.74 21.99
N SER A 691 -1.45 9.51 21.01
CA SER A 691 -1.92 10.87 20.76
C SER A 691 -3.06 10.89 19.75
N SER A 692 -3.96 11.84 19.90
CA SER A 692 -5.05 12.08 18.95
C SER A 692 -5.05 13.54 18.52
N MET A 693 -5.45 13.79 17.27
CA MET A 693 -5.69 15.12 16.76
C MET A 693 -7.18 15.32 16.57
N ILE A 694 -7.69 16.44 17.04
CA ILE A 694 -9.09 16.84 16.92
C ILE A 694 -9.13 18.04 15.95
N TYR A 695 -9.98 17.92 14.96
CA TYR A 695 -10.24 18.97 13.98
C TYR A 695 -11.70 19.40 14.11
N SER A 696 -11.95 20.70 14.31
CA SER A 696 -13.32 21.20 14.22
C SER A 696 -13.86 21.07 12.80
N PRO A 697 -15.18 21.17 12.60
CA PRO A 697 -15.74 21.34 11.27
C PRO A 697 -15.03 22.44 10.50
N ILE A 698 -14.84 22.24 9.20
CA ILE A 698 -14.32 23.27 8.31
C ILE A 698 -15.47 24.20 7.92
N GLU A 699 -15.36 25.48 8.22
CA GLU A 699 -16.19 26.48 7.58
C GLU A 699 -15.49 27.01 6.33
N ILE A 700 -16.15 26.97 5.19
CA ILE A 700 -15.55 27.29 3.90
C ILE A 700 -16.50 28.10 3.03
N ARG A 701 -15.95 29.02 2.24
CA ARG A 701 -16.68 29.71 1.16
C ARG A 701 -15.86 29.78 -0.10
N ARG A 702 -16.51 29.83 -1.25
CA ARG A 702 -15.86 30.11 -2.52
C ARG A 702 -15.64 31.60 -2.65
N LEU A 703 -14.48 31.98 -3.17
CA LEU A 703 -14.16 33.36 -3.52
C LEU A 703 -14.44 33.59 -5.01
N LYS A 704 -14.83 34.82 -5.34
CA LYS A 704 -15.09 35.23 -6.73
C LYS A 704 -13.77 35.53 -7.45
#